data_d8da16c520dbf66e3c877dedc8cdff99
#
_entry.id   d8da16c520dbf66e3c877dedc8cdff99
#
_cell.length_a   1.000
_cell.length_b   1.000
_cell.length_c   1.000
_cell.angle_alpha   90.00
_cell.angle_beta   90.00
_cell.angle_gamma   90.00
#
_symmetry.space_group_name_H-M   'P 1'
#
loop_
_entity.id
_entity.type
_entity.pdbx_description
1 polymer ?
#
loop_
_entity_poly.entity_id
_entity_poly.type
_entity_poly.pdbx_seq_one_letter_code
_entity_poly.pdbx_strand_id
1 'polypeptide(L)'
;MKRLLFTLATCCVMCACEQKTEMNPFFTEFQTEYGAPDFTKIRLEHYEPAFLKGIEEQNAEIKAIVDNPEEPTFENTIVALDKSGGILARVSGVFFALTEADTNDSLTALNEKMAPVLSEHSDNIYLNQDLYKRVADVHQQEREGKITLTTEQHRLLDKYYKAFVRSGAGLDAGKQSRLREINKELSTLGIAFDNHILNENNAYQLVIENEADLAGLPEWVKAGAAEEAKAAGKEGKWLFTLQNSSRLPFLQYAENRELRKNIYEDYINRGNHDDANDNKEILGKIMALRLEQAKLLGFDCYSNFVLDENMAKNSQTVMDFLNNLWGYSLENAKKEAAELQKIMDKEGKGEKLAAWDWWYYAEKLRQEKYDLNEDEIKPYFSLEDVRSGLYTVANKLYGITLTELNDVPVYEPDVKVYEVKDADGSFLGLFYADYFPRAGKRGGAWMSNFREQAGEVRPLIYNVASFTKPAGNMPSLLTLDEVETMFHEFGHALHGMLTKCNYKGVSGTSVAQDFVELPSQIMEHWAVEPEVLKLYAKHYETREVIPDELITKIQNQGTFNQGFMTTELLAAALLDMELHNLTDTDNLNVVAFEKETMDKLGLIPEIAPRYRATYFSHIIGGYAAGYYSYLWAEVLDTDAFEAFKEHGVFDKNTADSFRKNILEKGGTEDPMTLYRGFRGADPSLEPLLKNRGLK
;
A
#
# COMPACT_ATOMS: atom_id res chain seq x y z
N MET A 1 -51.47 -75.00 -31.85
CA MET A 1 -50.11 -74.55 -32.00
C MET A 1 -50.10 -73.06 -32.31
N LYS A 2 -50.05 -72.22 -31.33
CA LYS A 2 -49.92 -70.74 -31.47
C LYS A 2 -48.66 -70.27 -30.75
N ARG A 3 -47.69 -69.72 -31.46
CA ARG A 3 -46.51 -69.14 -30.93
C ARG A 3 -46.82 -67.72 -30.39
N LEU A 4 -46.58 -67.49 -29.10
CA LEU A 4 -46.58 -66.16 -28.50
C LEU A 4 -45.21 -65.52 -28.75
N LEU A 5 -45.18 -64.36 -29.43
CA LEU A 5 -44.04 -63.48 -29.49
C LEU A 5 -44.11 -62.51 -28.30
N PHE A 6 -43.09 -62.56 -27.43
CA PHE A 6 -42.86 -61.53 -26.40
C PHE A 6 -41.94 -60.45 -26.99
N THR A 7 -42.47 -59.25 -27.11
CA THR A 7 -41.68 -58.04 -27.51
C THR A 7 -41.23 -57.39 -26.20
N LEU A 8 -39.90 -57.41 -25.93
CA LEU A 8 -39.30 -56.64 -24.86
C LEU A 8 -39.13 -55.17 -25.34
N ALA A 9 -39.89 -54.26 -24.73
CA ALA A 9 -39.66 -52.82 -24.90
C ALA A 9 -38.62 -52.38 -23.88
N THR A 10 -37.40 -52.05 -24.35
CA THR A 10 -36.32 -51.47 -23.54
C THR A 10 -36.59 -49.98 -23.41
N CYS A 11 -37.10 -49.55 -22.27
CA CYS A 11 -37.13 -48.13 -21.89
C CYS A 11 -35.70 -47.65 -21.56
N CYS A 12 -35.06 -46.97 -22.46
CA CYS A 12 -33.90 -46.12 -22.15
C CYS A 12 -34.38 -44.90 -21.37
N VAL A 13 -34.25 -44.93 -20.05
CA VAL A 13 -34.33 -43.73 -19.24
C VAL A 13 -33.06 -42.96 -19.47
N MET A 14 -33.09 -41.95 -20.31
CA MET A 14 -32.05 -40.91 -20.36
C MET A 14 -32.19 -40.11 -19.06
N CYS A 15 -31.35 -40.41 -18.06
CA CYS A 15 -31.05 -39.46 -16.99
C CYS A 15 -30.31 -38.28 -17.65
N ALA A 16 -31.03 -37.25 -18.02
CA ALA A 16 -30.45 -35.93 -18.20
C ALA A 16 -29.99 -35.48 -16.79
N CYS A 17 -28.71 -35.63 -16.52
CA CYS A 17 -28.10 -34.82 -15.46
C CYS A 17 -28.27 -33.35 -15.88
N GLU A 18 -29.28 -32.69 -15.37
CA GLU A 18 -29.25 -31.23 -15.27
C GLU A 18 -28.03 -30.91 -14.42
N GLN A 19 -26.91 -30.59 -15.04
CA GLN A 19 -25.89 -29.80 -14.38
C GLN A 19 -26.62 -28.53 -13.92
N LYS A 20 -26.93 -28.43 -12.63
CA LYS A 20 -27.22 -27.14 -12.02
C LYS A 20 -25.98 -26.29 -12.32
N THR A 21 -26.09 -25.39 -13.28
CA THR A 21 -25.11 -24.33 -13.49
C THR A 21 -25.05 -23.58 -12.14
N GLU A 22 -23.97 -23.79 -11.43
CA GLU A 22 -23.74 -23.11 -10.17
C GLU A 22 -23.75 -21.62 -10.46
N MET A 23 -24.60 -20.87 -9.76
CA MET A 23 -24.77 -19.44 -10.03
C MET A 23 -23.47 -18.74 -9.67
N ASN A 24 -23.00 -17.82 -10.52
CA ASN A 24 -21.78 -17.04 -10.26
C ASN A 24 -21.85 -16.38 -8.88
N PRO A 25 -20.87 -16.64 -7.98
CA PRO A 25 -20.92 -16.21 -6.58
C PRO A 25 -20.94 -14.70 -6.41
N PHE A 26 -20.53 -13.91 -7.42
CA PHE A 26 -20.54 -12.45 -7.36
C PHE A 26 -21.91 -11.82 -7.67
N PHE A 27 -22.86 -12.56 -8.22
CA PHE A 27 -24.16 -12.00 -8.64
C PHE A 27 -25.08 -11.65 -7.48
N THR A 28 -24.82 -12.19 -6.30
CA THR A 28 -25.53 -11.87 -5.06
C THR A 28 -24.54 -11.58 -3.94
N GLU A 29 -25.02 -11.03 -2.83
CA GLU A 29 -24.20 -10.94 -1.61
C GLU A 29 -23.69 -12.33 -1.23
N PHE A 30 -22.43 -12.39 -0.75
CA PHE A 30 -21.86 -13.65 -0.28
C PHE A 30 -22.67 -14.21 0.87
N GLN A 31 -23.04 -15.50 0.79
CA GLN A 31 -23.88 -16.18 1.77
C GLN A 31 -23.07 -16.84 2.89
N THR A 32 -21.84 -16.42 3.09
CA THR A 32 -20.96 -16.80 4.18
C THR A 32 -21.33 -16.03 5.44
N GLU A 33 -20.88 -16.50 6.59
CA GLU A 33 -20.90 -15.68 7.79
C GLU A 33 -20.14 -14.37 7.54
N TYR A 34 -20.61 -13.25 8.06
CA TYR A 34 -20.08 -11.90 7.82
C TYR A 34 -20.21 -11.37 6.38
N GLY A 35 -20.74 -12.13 5.42
CA GLY A 35 -20.76 -11.76 3.99
C GLY A 35 -19.36 -11.69 3.39
N ALA A 36 -18.44 -12.51 3.86
CA ALA A 36 -17.07 -12.62 3.38
C ALA A 36 -16.99 -13.37 2.05
N PRO A 37 -15.99 -13.09 1.18
CA PRO A 37 -15.79 -13.83 -0.07
C PRO A 37 -15.63 -15.34 0.19
N ASP A 38 -16.36 -16.17 -0.54
CA ASP A 38 -16.21 -17.61 -0.48
C ASP A 38 -15.15 -18.09 -1.48
N PHE A 39 -13.88 -17.99 -1.10
CA PHE A 39 -12.75 -18.40 -1.94
C PHE A 39 -12.77 -19.88 -2.32
N THR A 40 -13.56 -20.73 -1.64
CA THR A 40 -13.73 -22.13 -2.05
C THR A 40 -14.59 -22.29 -3.28
N LYS A 41 -15.42 -21.30 -3.62
CA LYS A 41 -16.33 -21.30 -4.77
C LYS A 41 -15.91 -20.36 -5.88
N ILE A 42 -15.15 -19.30 -5.58
CA ILE A 42 -14.68 -18.35 -6.58
C ILE A 42 -13.68 -19.04 -7.52
N ARG A 43 -13.85 -18.85 -8.83
CA ARG A 43 -12.99 -19.40 -9.90
C ARG A 43 -12.73 -18.32 -10.95
N LEU A 44 -11.68 -18.48 -11.74
CA LEU A 44 -11.28 -17.55 -12.79
C LEU A 44 -12.44 -17.20 -13.74
N GLU A 45 -13.22 -18.19 -14.16
CA GLU A 45 -14.36 -18.02 -15.06
C GLU A 45 -15.51 -17.19 -14.52
N HIS A 46 -15.52 -16.88 -13.21
CA HIS A 46 -16.55 -16.06 -12.60
C HIS A 46 -16.30 -14.56 -12.72
N TYR A 47 -15.04 -14.13 -12.85
CA TYR A 47 -14.69 -12.71 -12.82
C TYR A 47 -15.22 -11.92 -14.01
N GLU A 48 -14.88 -12.31 -15.24
CA GLU A 48 -15.30 -11.57 -16.43
C GLU A 48 -16.83 -11.43 -16.54
N PRO A 49 -17.63 -12.51 -16.41
CA PRO A 49 -19.08 -12.36 -16.38
C PRO A 49 -19.59 -11.47 -15.26
N ALA A 50 -18.93 -11.46 -14.08
CA ALA A 50 -19.31 -10.61 -12.97
C ALA A 50 -19.00 -9.13 -13.24
N PHE A 51 -17.85 -8.82 -13.82
CA PHE A 51 -17.54 -7.46 -14.26
C PHE A 51 -18.54 -6.95 -15.27
N LEU A 52 -18.82 -7.73 -16.34
CA LEU A 52 -19.77 -7.33 -17.38
C LEU A 52 -21.19 -7.15 -16.83
N LYS A 53 -21.63 -8.02 -15.92
CA LYS A 53 -22.93 -7.92 -15.26
C LYS A 53 -22.98 -6.71 -14.32
N GLY A 54 -21.92 -6.46 -13.55
CA GLY A 54 -21.81 -5.31 -12.67
C GLY A 54 -21.85 -3.97 -13.42
N ILE A 55 -21.18 -3.91 -14.58
CA ILE A 55 -21.24 -2.76 -15.51
C ILE A 55 -22.67 -2.55 -16.03
N GLU A 56 -23.34 -3.64 -16.48
CA GLU A 56 -24.73 -3.56 -16.95
C GLU A 56 -25.67 -3.03 -15.87
N GLU A 57 -25.59 -3.54 -14.65
CA GLU A 57 -26.41 -3.09 -13.52
C GLU A 57 -26.13 -1.64 -13.15
N GLN A 58 -24.87 -1.26 -12.99
CA GLN A 58 -24.52 0.11 -12.64
C GLN A 58 -24.97 1.11 -13.73
N ASN A 59 -24.83 0.75 -15.02
CA ASN A 59 -25.37 1.57 -16.09
C ASN A 59 -26.88 1.76 -15.99
N ALA A 60 -27.64 0.74 -15.58
CA ALA A 60 -29.08 0.85 -15.36
C ALA A 60 -29.41 1.73 -14.16
N GLU A 61 -28.65 1.62 -13.06
CA GLU A 61 -28.76 2.47 -11.85
C GLU A 61 -28.46 3.94 -12.18
N ILE A 62 -27.36 4.22 -12.90
CA ILE A 62 -27.01 5.57 -13.35
C ILE A 62 -28.11 6.15 -14.26
N LYS A 63 -28.61 5.33 -15.19
CA LYS A 63 -29.71 5.74 -16.05
C LYS A 63 -30.96 6.08 -15.24
N ALA A 64 -31.28 5.31 -14.20
CA ALA A 64 -32.42 5.60 -13.33
C ALA A 64 -32.27 6.93 -12.55
N ILE A 65 -31.03 7.27 -12.16
CA ILE A 65 -30.74 8.59 -11.55
C ILE A 65 -30.95 9.70 -12.58
N VAL A 66 -30.39 9.55 -13.78
CA VAL A 66 -30.48 10.57 -14.85
C VAL A 66 -31.93 10.80 -15.29
N ASP A 67 -32.68 9.72 -15.52
CA ASP A 67 -34.06 9.76 -16.02
C ASP A 67 -35.09 10.10 -14.91
N ASN A 68 -34.69 10.26 -13.67
CA ASN A 68 -35.62 10.61 -12.59
C ASN A 68 -36.27 11.95 -12.85
N PRO A 69 -37.64 12.00 -13.02
CA PRO A 69 -38.34 13.23 -13.32
C PRO A 69 -38.45 14.22 -12.14
N GLU A 70 -38.09 13.78 -10.94
CA GLU A 70 -38.10 14.62 -9.76
C GLU A 70 -36.90 15.57 -9.75
N GLU A 71 -37.05 16.73 -9.12
CA GLU A 71 -35.92 17.63 -8.88
C GLU A 71 -34.77 16.92 -8.19
N PRO A 72 -33.51 17.21 -8.58
CA PRO A 72 -32.35 16.64 -7.93
C PRO A 72 -32.30 16.95 -6.44
N THR A 73 -32.13 15.93 -5.62
CA THR A 73 -31.93 16.03 -4.18
C THR A 73 -30.65 15.26 -3.76
N PHE A 74 -30.21 15.53 -2.54
CA PHE A 74 -29.09 14.75 -1.99
C PHE A 74 -29.38 13.24 -2.02
N GLU A 75 -30.58 12.81 -1.64
CA GLU A 75 -30.97 11.40 -1.58
C GLU A 75 -31.13 10.76 -2.97
N ASN A 76 -31.88 11.40 -3.89
CA ASN A 76 -32.17 10.78 -5.21
C ASN A 76 -31.04 10.93 -6.22
N THR A 77 -29.96 11.63 -5.87
CA THR A 77 -28.82 11.87 -6.76
C THR A 77 -27.49 11.40 -6.10
N ILE A 78 -27.10 11.98 -4.97
CA ILE A 78 -25.79 11.73 -4.37
C ILE A 78 -25.75 10.37 -3.65
N VAL A 79 -26.76 10.11 -2.80
CA VAL A 79 -26.84 8.81 -2.10
C VAL A 79 -27.11 7.66 -3.09
N ALA A 80 -27.95 7.91 -4.10
CA ALA A 80 -28.20 6.93 -5.14
C ALA A 80 -26.90 6.58 -5.92
N LEU A 81 -26.09 7.58 -6.24
CA LEU A 81 -24.79 7.40 -6.89
C LEU A 81 -23.81 6.64 -5.98
N ASP A 82 -23.70 7.04 -4.70
CA ASP A 82 -22.82 6.39 -3.71
C ASP A 82 -23.17 4.91 -3.51
N LYS A 83 -24.44 4.55 -3.60
CA LYS A 83 -24.91 3.15 -3.47
C LYS A 83 -24.82 2.33 -4.74
N SER A 84 -24.59 2.95 -5.89
CA SER A 84 -24.56 2.25 -7.19
C SER A 84 -23.37 1.29 -7.33
N GLY A 85 -23.50 0.30 -8.21
CA GLY A 85 -22.43 -0.61 -8.59
C GLY A 85 -22.14 -1.75 -7.61
N GLY A 86 -23.14 -2.30 -6.93
CA GLY A 86 -22.97 -3.32 -5.90
C GLY A 86 -22.21 -4.59 -6.36
N ILE A 87 -22.57 -5.16 -7.53
CA ILE A 87 -21.84 -6.32 -8.09
C ILE A 87 -20.43 -5.91 -8.50
N LEU A 88 -20.28 -4.75 -9.13
CA LEU A 88 -18.98 -4.26 -9.59
C LEU A 88 -18.01 -4.05 -8.42
N ALA A 89 -18.47 -3.44 -7.33
CA ALA A 89 -17.67 -3.27 -6.11
C ALA A 89 -17.25 -4.64 -5.53
N ARG A 90 -18.17 -5.60 -5.48
CA ARG A 90 -17.90 -6.93 -4.93
C ARG A 90 -16.87 -7.71 -5.73
N VAL A 91 -17.00 -7.73 -7.06
CA VAL A 91 -16.02 -8.43 -7.92
C VAL A 91 -14.68 -7.70 -7.94
N SER A 92 -14.66 -6.37 -7.98
CA SER A 92 -13.44 -5.56 -7.97
C SER A 92 -12.66 -5.74 -6.67
N GLY A 93 -13.31 -5.70 -5.51
CA GLY A 93 -12.66 -5.87 -4.21
C GLY A 93 -11.92 -7.22 -4.08
N VAL A 94 -12.45 -8.29 -4.65
CA VAL A 94 -11.78 -9.61 -4.66
C VAL A 94 -10.74 -9.70 -5.77
N PHE A 95 -11.09 -9.29 -6.99
CA PHE A 95 -10.22 -9.43 -8.15
C PHE A 95 -8.91 -8.64 -7.99
N PHE A 96 -9.00 -7.36 -7.64
CA PHE A 96 -7.82 -6.52 -7.50
C PHE A 96 -6.98 -6.90 -6.27
N ALA A 97 -7.60 -7.39 -5.20
CA ALA A 97 -6.83 -7.98 -4.09
C ALA A 97 -5.95 -9.14 -4.58
N LEU A 98 -6.50 -10.05 -5.39
CA LEU A 98 -5.75 -11.21 -5.88
C LEU A 98 -4.74 -10.86 -6.98
N THR A 99 -5.00 -9.86 -7.82
CA THR A 99 -4.01 -9.42 -8.83
C THR A 99 -2.76 -8.80 -8.22
N GLU A 100 -2.80 -8.41 -6.96
CA GLU A 100 -1.66 -7.87 -6.21
C GLU A 100 -1.06 -8.87 -5.24
N ALA A 101 -1.92 -9.61 -4.51
CA ALA A 101 -1.46 -10.48 -3.44
C ALA A 101 -1.23 -11.93 -3.87
N ASP A 102 -1.90 -12.44 -4.91
CA ASP A 102 -1.83 -13.86 -5.33
C ASP A 102 -2.09 -14.04 -6.84
N THR A 103 -1.38 -13.25 -7.65
CA THR A 103 -1.59 -13.25 -9.10
C THR A 103 -0.96 -14.47 -9.78
N ASN A 104 -1.43 -14.73 -10.99
CA ASN A 104 -0.89 -15.71 -11.93
C ASN A 104 -1.17 -15.24 -13.37
N ASP A 105 -0.58 -15.91 -14.37
CA ASP A 105 -0.69 -15.55 -15.79
C ASP A 105 -2.13 -15.34 -16.24
N SER A 106 -3.07 -16.16 -15.74
CA SER A 106 -4.48 -16.07 -16.13
C SER A 106 -5.19 -14.85 -15.53
N LEU A 107 -4.91 -14.52 -14.25
CA LEU A 107 -5.42 -13.30 -13.61
C LEU A 107 -4.79 -12.06 -14.25
N THR A 108 -3.49 -12.10 -14.54
CA THR A 108 -2.78 -11.02 -15.23
C THR A 108 -3.39 -10.75 -16.61
N ALA A 109 -3.59 -11.79 -17.43
CA ALA A 109 -4.22 -11.64 -18.75
C ALA A 109 -5.66 -11.11 -18.67
N LEU A 110 -6.42 -11.52 -17.64
CA LEU A 110 -7.76 -11.00 -17.41
C LEU A 110 -7.74 -9.54 -16.95
N ASN A 111 -6.79 -9.15 -16.11
CA ASN A 111 -6.60 -7.77 -15.68
C ASN A 111 -6.29 -6.84 -16.87
N GLU A 112 -5.36 -7.24 -17.74
CA GLU A 112 -5.04 -6.53 -18.98
C GLU A 112 -6.26 -6.36 -19.90
N LYS A 113 -7.09 -7.40 -19.99
CA LYS A 113 -8.33 -7.38 -20.76
C LYS A 113 -9.39 -6.45 -20.18
N MET A 114 -9.56 -6.47 -18.85
CA MET A 114 -10.64 -5.75 -18.18
C MET A 114 -10.31 -4.28 -17.91
N ALA A 115 -9.04 -3.91 -17.76
CA ALA A 115 -8.65 -2.54 -17.42
C ALA A 115 -9.22 -1.48 -18.39
N PRO A 116 -9.08 -1.61 -19.72
CA PRO A 116 -9.67 -0.63 -20.64
C PRO A 116 -11.21 -0.63 -20.60
N VAL A 117 -11.85 -1.77 -20.30
CA VAL A 117 -13.31 -1.87 -20.16
C VAL A 117 -13.80 -1.13 -18.92
N LEU A 118 -13.11 -1.29 -17.80
CA LEU A 118 -13.42 -0.61 -16.53
C LEU A 118 -13.13 0.89 -16.63
N SER A 119 -12.05 1.27 -17.30
CA SER A 119 -11.74 2.69 -17.57
C SER A 119 -12.84 3.34 -18.42
N GLU A 120 -13.28 2.70 -19.49
CA GLU A 120 -14.39 3.19 -20.31
C GLU A 120 -15.70 3.30 -19.50
N HIS A 121 -15.98 2.33 -18.63
CA HIS A 121 -17.14 2.36 -17.76
C HIS A 121 -17.11 3.53 -16.78
N SER A 122 -15.96 3.76 -16.14
CA SER A 122 -15.75 4.92 -15.26
C SER A 122 -15.98 6.25 -16.00
N ASP A 123 -15.40 6.37 -17.20
CA ASP A 123 -15.59 7.54 -18.05
C ASP A 123 -17.05 7.74 -18.46
N ASN A 124 -17.82 6.66 -18.68
CA ASN A 124 -19.24 6.73 -19.00
C ASN A 124 -20.08 7.28 -17.84
N ILE A 125 -19.62 7.14 -16.60
CA ILE A 125 -20.24 7.74 -15.42
C ILE A 125 -19.77 9.19 -15.24
N TYR A 126 -18.46 9.42 -15.09
CA TYR A 126 -17.92 10.70 -14.68
C TYR A 126 -17.84 11.77 -15.79
N LEU A 127 -17.95 11.37 -17.08
CA LEU A 127 -18.11 12.28 -18.22
C LEU A 127 -19.58 12.44 -18.65
N ASN A 128 -20.53 11.84 -17.93
CA ASN A 128 -21.95 11.95 -18.23
C ASN A 128 -22.47 13.34 -17.84
N GLN A 129 -22.79 14.15 -18.84
CA GLN A 129 -23.22 15.55 -18.63
C GLN A 129 -24.57 15.67 -17.94
N ASP A 130 -25.52 14.74 -18.18
CA ASP A 130 -26.84 14.76 -17.54
C ASP A 130 -26.72 14.38 -16.06
N LEU A 131 -25.89 13.40 -15.72
CA LEU A 131 -25.61 13.06 -14.33
C LEU A 131 -24.87 14.20 -13.62
N TYR A 132 -23.82 14.75 -14.26
CA TYR A 132 -23.11 15.92 -13.74
C TYR A 132 -24.03 17.08 -13.45
N LYS A 133 -24.98 17.39 -14.35
CA LYS A 133 -25.96 18.44 -14.14
C LYS A 133 -26.77 18.22 -12.87
N ARG A 134 -27.25 16.99 -12.64
CA ARG A 134 -28.01 16.69 -11.40
C ARG A 134 -27.16 16.87 -10.15
N VAL A 135 -25.88 16.42 -10.17
CA VAL A 135 -24.95 16.63 -9.05
C VAL A 135 -24.68 18.13 -8.84
N ALA A 136 -24.45 18.88 -9.91
CA ALA A 136 -24.23 20.34 -9.86
C ALA A 136 -25.44 21.08 -9.35
N ASP A 137 -26.66 20.66 -9.71
CA ASP A 137 -27.92 21.27 -9.21
C ASP A 137 -28.05 21.09 -7.68
N VAL A 138 -27.72 19.88 -7.14
CA VAL A 138 -27.71 19.65 -5.68
C VAL A 138 -26.64 20.52 -5.00
N HIS A 139 -25.44 20.59 -5.57
CA HIS A 139 -24.37 21.43 -5.05
C HIS A 139 -24.73 22.93 -5.07
N GLN A 140 -25.40 23.39 -6.12
CA GLN A 140 -25.88 24.75 -6.21
C GLN A 140 -26.97 25.04 -5.17
N GLN A 141 -27.91 24.11 -4.93
CA GLN A 141 -28.97 24.25 -3.91
C GLN A 141 -28.37 24.44 -2.51
N GLU A 142 -27.32 23.70 -2.18
CA GLU A 142 -26.61 23.84 -0.91
C GLU A 142 -25.93 25.21 -0.82
N ARG A 143 -25.20 25.65 -1.84
CA ARG A 143 -24.52 26.96 -1.88
C ARG A 143 -25.49 28.15 -1.77
N GLU A 144 -26.70 28.01 -2.28
CA GLU A 144 -27.76 28.99 -2.18
C GLU A 144 -28.53 28.91 -0.87
N GLY A 145 -28.22 27.98 0.02
CA GLY A 145 -28.88 27.75 1.30
C GLY A 145 -30.32 27.20 1.17
N LYS A 146 -30.66 26.60 0.02
CA LYS A 146 -31.97 25.98 -0.21
C LYS A 146 -32.09 24.63 0.49
N ILE A 147 -31.00 23.94 0.70
CA ILE A 147 -30.90 22.72 1.48
C ILE A 147 -29.83 22.87 2.56
N THR A 148 -29.99 22.13 3.65
CA THR A 148 -29.01 22.08 4.74
C THR A 148 -28.56 20.63 4.87
N LEU A 149 -27.24 20.38 4.72
CA LEU A 149 -26.63 19.09 4.84
C LEU A 149 -25.84 18.99 6.14
N THR A 150 -25.65 17.77 6.64
CA THR A 150 -24.67 17.51 7.70
C THR A 150 -23.26 17.68 7.13
N THR A 151 -22.24 17.80 8.00
CA THR A 151 -20.83 17.90 7.55
C THR A 151 -20.44 16.72 6.66
N GLU A 152 -20.79 15.51 7.04
CA GLU A 152 -20.53 14.31 6.23
C GLU A 152 -21.21 14.35 4.87
N GLN A 153 -22.49 14.75 4.83
CA GLN A 153 -23.23 14.88 3.58
C GLN A 153 -22.64 15.96 2.67
N HIS A 154 -22.25 17.10 3.25
CA HIS A 154 -21.54 18.15 2.52
C HIS A 154 -20.26 17.60 1.89
N ARG A 155 -19.42 16.89 2.67
CA ARG A 155 -18.17 16.30 2.17
C ARG A 155 -18.39 15.27 1.06
N LEU A 156 -19.42 14.44 1.18
CA LEU A 156 -19.78 13.48 0.13
C LEU A 156 -20.21 14.21 -1.16
N LEU A 157 -21.06 15.22 -1.04
CA LEU A 157 -21.50 16.04 -2.18
C LEU A 157 -20.30 16.74 -2.85
N ASP A 158 -19.44 17.40 -2.09
CA ASP A 158 -18.25 18.10 -2.58
C ASP A 158 -17.31 17.12 -3.32
N LYS A 159 -17.08 15.92 -2.74
CA LYS A 159 -16.26 14.88 -3.35
C LYS A 159 -16.79 14.44 -4.72
N TYR A 160 -18.09 14.13 -4.81
CA TYR A 160 -18.69 13.76 -6.10
C TYR A 160 -18.69 14.92 -7.09
N TYR A 161 -19.08 16.13 -6.67
CA TYR A 161 -19.03 17.30 -7.54
C TYR A 161 -17.63 17.53 -8.13
N LYS A 162 -16.62 17.50 -7.29
CA LYS A 162 -15.22 17.62 -7.71
C LYS A 162 -14.78 16.47 -8.60
N ALA A 163 -15.18 15.23 -8.30
CA ALA A 163 -14.87 14.09 -9.15
C ALA A 163 -15.36 14.28 -10.58
N PHE A 164 -16.60 14.78 -10.78
CA PHE A 164 -17.10 15.11 -12.11
C PHE A 164 -16.34 16.25 -12.78
N VAL A 165 -16.09 17.35 -12.06
CA VAL A 165 -15.34 18.50 -12.59
C VAL A 165 -13.92 18.06 -13.02
N ARG A 166 -13.22 17.31 -12.18
CA ARG A 166 -11.85 16.84 -12.39
C ARG A 166 -11.76 15.75 -13.43
N SER A 167 -12.83 15.00 -13.68
CA SER A 167 -12.92 14.07 -14.82
C SER A 167 -13.24 14.78 -16.14
N GLY A 168 -13.60 16.07 -16.12
CA GLY A 168 -13.86 16.84 -17.32
C GLY A 168 -15.32 16.81 -17.81
N ALA A 169 -16.28 16.51 -16.93
CA ALA A 169 -17.73 16.49 -17.29
C ALA A 169 -18.21 17.82 -17.91
N GLY A 170 -17.63 18.95 -17.50
CA GLY A 170 -17.95 20.28 -18.03
C GLY A 170 -17.26 20.65 -19.35
N LEU A 171 -16.39 19.80 -19.90
CA LEU A 171 -15.67 20.07 -21.13
C LEU A 171 -16.51 19.77 -22.38
N ASP A 172 -16.08 20.35 -23.53
CA ASP A 172 -16.65 20.03 -24.83
C ASP A 172 -16.37 18.57 -25.25
N ALA A 173 -17.20 18.09 -26.18
CA ALA A 173 -17.18 16.67 -26.62
C ALA A 173 -15.80 16.23 -27.20
N GLY A 174 -15.08 17.15 -27.86
CA GLY A 174 -13.76 16.84 -28.40
C GLY A 174 -12.73 16.58 -27.30
N LYS A 175 -12.69 17.44 -26.29
CA LYS A 175 -11.82 17.27 -25.11
C LYS A 175 -12.19 16.04 -24.30
N GLN A 176 -13.49 15.77 -24.11
CA GLN A 176 -13.95 14.55 -23.44
C GLN A 176 -13.54 13.29 -24.18
N SER A 177 -13.63 13.28 -25.55
CA SER A 177 -13.16 12.15 -26.34
C SER A 177 -11.64 11.91 -26.12
N ARG A 178 -10.85 12.99 -26.08
CA ARG A 178 -9.42 12.86 -25.84
C ARG A 178 -9.10 12.37 -24.43
N LEU A 179 -9.83 12.82 -23.41
CA LEU A 179 -9.67 12.31 -22.02
C LEU A 179 -9.96 10.82 -21.93
N ARG A 180 -10.99 10.31 -22.62
CA ARG A 180 -11.28 8.86 -22.69
C ARG A 180 -10.12 8.07 -23.29
N GLU A 181 -9.51 8.58 -24.35
CA GLU A 181 -8.33 7.95 -24.95
C GLU A 181 -7.16 7.93 -23.96
N ILE A 182 -6.88 9.04 -23.30
CA ILE A 182 -5.81 9.17 -22.28
C ILE A 182 -6.05 8.20 -21.14
N ASN A 183 -7.24 8.17 -20.55
CA ASN A 183 -7.57 7.30 -19.41
C ASN A 183 -7.40 5.82 -19.76
N LYS A 184 -7.88 5.42 -20.95
CA LYS A 184 -7.73 4.07 -21.46
C LYS A 184 -6.25 3.69 -21.65
N GLU A 185 -5.44 4.59 -22.22
CA GLU A 185 -4.02 4.33 -22.44
C GLU A 185 -3.26 4.27 -21.12
N LEU A 186 -3.51 5.19 -20.18
CA LEU A 186 -2.91 5.19 -18.84
C LEU A 186 -3.21 3.90 -18.07
N SER A 187 -4.44 3.40 -18.12
CA SER A 187 -4.81 2.15 -17.43
C SER A 187 -4.03 0.94 -17.97
N THR A 188 -3.83 0.87 -19.29
CA THR A 188 -3.06 -0.22 -19.92
C THR A 188 -1.56 -0.11 -19.62
N LEU A 189 -1.01 1.10 -19.71
CA LEU A 189 0.42 1.35 -19.45
C LEU A 189 0.78 1.09 -17.97
N GLY A 190 -0.11 1.46 -17.05
CA GLY A 190 0.13 1.20 -15.62
C GLY A 190 0.24 -0.29 -15.29
N ILE A 191 -0.66 -1.11 -15.82
CA ILE A 191 -0.61 -2.57 -15.65
C ILE A 191 0.67 -3.16 -16.27
N ALA A 192 1.04 -2.72 -17.47
CA ALA A 192 2.25 -3.20 -18.12
C ALA A 192 3.50 -2.87 -17.29
N PHE A 193 3.59 -1.62 -16.76
CA PHE A 193 4.68 -1.19 -15.91
C PHE A 193 4.87 -2.09 -14.68
N ASP A 194 3.82 -2.33 -13.95
CA ASP A 194 3.87 -3.16 -12.74
C ASP A 194 4.15 -4.63 -13.03
N ASN A 195 3.59 -5.18 -14.12
CA ASN A 195 3.86 -6.54 -14.55
C ASN A 195 5.34 -6.74 -14.92
N HIS A 196 5.97 -5.76 -15.57
CA HIS A 196 7.40 -5.83 -15.89
C HIS A 196 8.25 -5.94 -14.62
N ILE A 197 7.96 -5.16 -13.58
CA ILE A 197 8.67 -5.22 -12.29
C ILE A 197 8.44 -6.58 -11.62
N LEU A 198 7.21 -7.08 -11.60
CA LEU A 198 6.92 -8.40 -11.04
C LEU A 198 7.66 -9.51 -11.76
N ASN A 199 7.70 -9.46 -13.10
CA ASN A 199 8.41 -10.43 -13.92
C ASN A 199 9.92 -10.44 -13.60
N GLU A 200 10.55 -9.27 -13.50
CA GLU A 200 11.97 -9.16 -13.15
C GLU A 200 12.25 -9.65 -11.74
N ASN A 201 11.41 -9.29 -10.77
CA ASN A 201 11.53 -9.81 -9.40
C ASN A 201 11.49 -11.33 -9.35
N ASN A 202 10.59 -11.96 -10.13
CA ASN A 202 10.45 -13.41 -10.17
C ASN A 202 11.54 -14.11 -10.99
N ALA A 203 12.08 -13.44 -12.01
CA ALA A 203 13.13 -14.00 -12.86
C ALA A 203 14.51 -13.99 -12.20
N TYR A 204 14.77 -13.02 -11.31
CA TYR A 204 16.07 -12.88 -10.68
C TYR A 204 16.38 -13.99 -9.67
N GLN A 205 17.54 -14.60 -9.79
CA GLN A 205 18.03 -15.66 -8.92
C GLN A 205 19.54 -15.56 -8.73
N LEU A 206 19.98 -15.12 -7.56
CA LEU A 206 21.37 -15.25 -7.15
C LEU A 206 21.58 -16.62 -6.49
N VAL A 207 22.08 -17.59 -7.24
CA VAL A 207 22.33 -18.95 -6.75
C VAL A 207 23.77 -19.06 -6.29
N ILE A 208 23.98 -19.39 -5.02
CA ILE A 208 25.30 -19.64 -4.44
C ILE A 208 25.50 -21.16 -4.32
N GLU A 209 26.60 -21.67 -4.88
CA GLU A 209 26.99 -23.09 -4.87
C GLU A 209 28.16 -23.35 -3.93
N ASN A 210 28.99 -22.36 -3.67
CA ASN A 210 30.19 -22.49 -2.83
C ASN A 210 29.90 -21.88 -1.44
N GLU A 211 30.01 -22.69 -0.42
CA GLU A 211 29.81 -22.29 0.97
C GLU A 211 30.71 -21.12 1.41
N ALA A 212 31.89 -20.96 0.81
CA ALA A 212 32.80 -19.87 1.11
C ALA A 212 32.18 -18.48 0.74
N ASP A 213 31.27 -18.44 -0.23
CA ASP A 213 30.58 -17.19 -0.64
C ASP A 213 29.44 -16.79 0.31
N LEU A 214 29.14 -17.65 1.31
CA LEU A 214 28.20 -17.36 2.39
C LEU A 214 28.88 -16.71 3.60
N ALA A 215 30.18 -16.42 3.53
CA ALA A 215 30.91 -15.79 4.63
C ALA A 215 30.23 -14.50 5.08
N GLY A 216 30.12 -14.33 6.40
CA GLY A 216 29.45 -13.19 7.06
C GLY A 216 27.93 -13.34 7.22
N LEU A 217 27.26 -14.21 6.46
CA LEU A 217 25.81 -14.39 6.56
C LEU A 217 25.42 -15.13 7.86
N PRO A 218 24.45 -14.62 8.63
CA PRO A 218 23.85 -15.30 9.77
C PRO A 218 23.20 -16.65 9.38
N GLU A 219 23.09 -17.57 10.33
CA GLU A 219 22.50 -18.89 10.09
C GLU A 219 21.04 -18.84 9.62
N TRP A 220 20.25 -17.89 10.14
CA TRP A 220 18.86 -17.71 9.70
C TRP A 220 18.76 -17.24 8.23
N VAL A 221 19.71 -16.43 7.75
CA VAL A 221 19.77 -16.01 6.34
C VAL A 221 20.11 -17.19 5.45
N LYS A 222 21.12 -18.00 5.85
CA LYS A 222 21.51 -19.21 5.12
C LYS A 222 20.38 -20.23 5.08
N ALA A 223 19.69 -20.44 6.20
CA ALA A 223 18.55 -21.35 6.28
C ALA A 223 17.40 -20.92 5.35
N GLY A 224 17.04 -19.63 5.35
CA GLY A 224 16.03 -19.09 4.45
C GLY A 224 16.41 -19.27 2.98
N ALA A 225 17.65 -18.94 2.61
CA ALA A 225 18.15 -19.09 1.25
C ALA A 225 18.21 -20.56 0.80
N ALA A 226 18.47 -21.52 1.71
CA ALA A 226 18.45 -22.95 1.42
C ALA A 226 17.02 -23.46 1.14
N GLU A 227 16.02 -23.01 1.92
CA GLU A 227 14.62 -23.37 1.66
C GLU A 227 14.11 -22.76 0.35
N GLU A 228 14.47 -21.50 0.02
CA GLU A 228 14.15 -20.89 -1.28
C GLU A 228 14.81 -21.68 -2.44
N ALA A 229 16.08 -22.10 -2.30
CA ALA A 229 16.75 -22.93 -3.29
C ALA A 229 16.04 -24.26 -3.48
N LYS A 230 15.63 -24.91 -2.40
CA LYS A 230 14.88 -26.17 -2.42
C LYS A 230 13.53 -26.01 -3.11
N ALA A 231 12.77 -24.94 -2.79
CA ALA A 231 11.50 -24.61 -3.43
C ALA A 231 11.67 -24.40 -4.94
N ALA A 232 12.81 -23.81 -5.37
CA ALA A 232 13.17 -23.61 -6.78
C ALA A 232 13.79 -24.85 -7.44
N GLY A 233 13.79 -26.04 -6.80
CA GLY A 233 14.37 -27.27 -7.33
C GLY A 233 15.91 -27.29 -7.37
N LYS A 234 16.58 -26.47 -6.56
CA LYS A 234 18.04 -26.33 -6.47
C LYS A 234 18.57 -26.80 -5.11
N GLU A 235 18.07 -27.93 -4.61
CA GLU A 235 18.45 -28.48 -3.31
C GLU A 235 19.99 -28.60 -3.15
N GLY A 236 20.49 -28.27 -1.96
CA GLY A 236 21.92 -28.23 -1.66
C GLY A 236 22.67 -26.97 -2.09
N LYS A 237 21.92 -25.93 -2.55
CA LYS A 237 22.42 -24.59 -2.86
C LYS A 237 21.70 -23.56 -2.00
N TRP A 238 22.06 -22.30 -2.18
CA TRP A 238 21.40 -21.15 -1.54
C TRP A 238 20.92 -20.18 -2.61
N LEU A 239 19.65 -19.74 -2.51
CA LEU A 239 19.03 -18.83 -3.47
C LEU A 239 18.63 -17.53 -2.78
N PHE A 240 19.13 -16.42 -3.33
CA PHE A 240 18.72 -15.07 -2.93
C PHE A 240 17.93 -14.41 -4.06
N THR A 241 16.89 -13.67 -3.68
CA THR A 241 15.96 -12.97 -4.57
C THR A 241 16.01 -11.46 -4.35
N LEU A 242 15.29 -10.69 -5.16
CA LEU A 242 15.14 -9.24 -4.98
C LEU A 242 14.13 -8.85 -3.90
N GLN A 243 13.44 -9.79 -3.28
CA GLN A 243 12.55 -9.52 -2.15
C GLN A 243 13.33 -8.93 -0.96
N ASN A 244 12.73 -7.96 -0.26
CA ASN A 244 13.41 -7.26 0.84
C ASN A 244 13.92 -8.22 1.93
N SER A 245 13.10 -9.21 2.30
CA SER A 245 13.48 -10.23 3.29
C SER A 245 14.65 -11.12 2.88
N SER A 246 15.01 -11.16 1.59
CA SER A 246 16.17 -11.90 1.05
C SER A 246 17.35 -10.95 0.76
N ARG A 247 17.09 -9.86 0.02
CA ARG A 247 18.12 -8.93 -0.46
C ARG A 247 18.77 -8.11 0.65
N LEU A 248 17.95 -7.52 1.55
CA LEU A 248 18.51 -6.63 2.58
C LEU A 248 19.45 -7.35 3.53
N PRO A 249 19.11 -8.51 4.11
CA PRO A 249 20.07 -9.27 4.91
C PRO A 249 21.33 -9.66 4.14
N PHE A 250 21.20 -9.99 2.84
CA PHE A 250 22.38 -10.27 2.01
C PHE A 250 23.29 -9.05 1.89
N LEU A 251 22.75 -7.86 1.64
CA LEU A 251 23.52 -6.62 1.57
C LEU A 251 24.14 -6.23 2.92
N GLN A 252 23.47 -6.55 4.02
CA GLN A 252 23.97 -6.24 5.37
C GLN A 252 25.14 -7.13 5.82
N TYR A 253 25.11 -8.42 5.46
CA TYR A 253 26.00 -9.40 6.09
C TYR A 253 26.99 -10.08 5.15
N ALA A 254 26.69 -10.21 3.85
CA ALA A 254 27.58 -10.94 2.94
C ALA A 254 28.94 -10.25 2.83
N GLU A 255 30.04 -10.99 3.12
CA GLU A 255 31.40 -10.47 2.98
C GLU A 255 31.83 -10.32 1.52
N ASN A 256 31.24 -11.12 0.60
CA ASN A 256 31.58 -11.08 -0.83
C ASN A 256 30.99 -9.80 -1.47
N ARG A 257 31.87 -8.80 -1.66
CA ARG A 257 31.52 -7.49 -2.21
C ARG A 257 30.94 -7.56 -3.62
N GLU A 258 31.48 -8.44 -4.48
CA GLU A 258 30.99 -8.58 -5.85
C GLU A 258 29.57 -9.15 -5.89
N LEU A 259 29.23 -10.07 -5.01
CA LEU A 259 27.87 -10.59 -4.90
C LEU A 259 26.90 -9.53 -4.35
N ARG A 260 27.33 -8.70 -3.37
CA ARG A 260 26.53 -7.54 -2.93
C ARG A 260 26.27 -6.58 -4.08
N LYS A 261 27.32 -6.27 -4.86
CA LYS A 261 27.21 -5.42 -6.04
C LYS A 261 26.19 -6.00 -7.04
N ASN A 262 26.29 -7.27 -7.36
CA ASN A 262 25.40 -7.90 -8.33
C ASN A 262 23.93 -7.78 -7.92
N ILE A 263 23.57 -8.24 -6.72
CA ILE A 263 22.16 -8.17 -6.27
C ILE A 263 21.65 -6.72 -6.14
N TYR A 264 22.53 -5.78 -5.76
CA TYR A 264 22.19 -4.37 -5.68
C TYR A 264 21.94 -3.76 -7.06
N GLU A 265 22.84 -3.99 -8.02
CA GLU A 265 22.73 -3.45 -9.39
C GLU A 265 21.50 -4.00 -10.10
N ASP A 266 21.20 -5.30 -9.97
CA ASP A 266 19.97 -5.86 -10.53
C ASP A 266 18.72 -5.25 -9.89
N TYR A 267 18.73 -5.02 -8.58
CA TYR A 267 17.61 -4.38 -7.88
C TYR A 267 17.35 -2.95 -8.37
N ILE A 268 18.37 -2.11 -8.46
CA ILE A 268 18.21 -0.69 -8.83
C ILE A 268 18.04 -0.45 -10.33
N ASN A 269 18.23 -1.46 -11.17
CA ASN A 269 18.03 -1.40 -12.62
C ASN A 269 16.76 -2.11 -13.10
N ARG A 270 15.86 -2.50 -12.21
CA ARG A 270 14.60 -3.08 -12.61
C ARG A 270 13.85 -2.15 -13.58
N GLY A 271 13.27 -2.72 -14.63
CA GLY A 271 12.62 -1.95 -15.70
C GLY A 271 13.58 -1.12 -16.56
N ASN A 272 14.91 -1.41 -16.54
CA ASN A 272 15.94 -0.64 -17.25
C ASN A 272 17.00 -1.54 -17.94
N HIS A 273 16.60 -2.67 -18.48
CA HIS A 273 17.51 -3.65 -19.09
C HIS A 273 17.48 -3.69 -20.62
N ASP A 274 16.77 -2.78 -21.30
CA ASP A 274 16.57 -2.77 -22.75
C ASP A 274 16.00 -4.10 -23.29
N ASP A 275 15.13 -4.75 -22.50
CA ASP A 275 14.49 -6.01 -22.82
C ASP A 275 12.94 -5.93 -22.83
N ALA A 276 12.26 -7.07 -22.75
CA ALA A 276 10.80 -7.12 -22.79
C ALA A 276 10.12 -6.50 -21.53
N ASN A 277 10.86 -6.34 -20.42
CA ASN A 277 10.37 -5.76 -19.18
C ASN A 277 10.84 -4.30 -18.99
N ASP A 278 11.29 -3.64 -20.04
CA ASP A 278 11.77 -2.26 -19.97
C ASP A 278 10.63 -1.25 -19.79
N ASN A 279 10.76 -0.37 -18.80
CA ASN A 279 9.75 0.62 -18.41
C ASN A 279 10.05 2.06 -18.86
N LYS A 280 11.20 2.33 -19.47
CA LYS A 280 11.62 3.69 -19.83
C LYS A 280 10.63 4.39 -20.76
N GLU A 281 10.23 3.72 -21.84
CA GLU A 281 9.26 4.27 -22.79
C GLU A 281 7.85 4.34 -22.19
N ILE A 282 7.48 3.36 -21.37
CA ILE A 282 6.17 3.33 -20.72
C ILE A 282 6.03 4.55 -19.80
N LEU A 283 7.02 4.79 -18.93
CA LEU A 283 6.97 5.95 -18.04
C LEU A 283 6.97 7.27 -18.79
N GLY A 284 7.80 7.41 -19.85
CA GLY A 284 7.80 8.60 -20.70
C GLY A 284 6.42 8.90 -21.29
N LYS A 285 5.70 7.87 -21.77
CA LYS A 285 4.34 8.01 -22.27
C LYS A 285 3.35 8.37 -21.17
N ILE A 286 3.46 7.75 -20.00
CA ILE A 286 2.61 8.09 -18.83
C ILE A 286 2.77 9.57 -18.47
N MET A 287 4.01 10.08 -18.40
CA MET A 287 4.25 11.49 -18.12
C MET A 287 3.64 12.42 -19.16
N ALA A 288 3.78 12.10 -20.46
CA ALA A 288 3.18 12.87 -21.54
C ALA A 288 1.64 12.91 -21.46
N LEU A 289 1.01 11.75 -21.24
CA LEU A 289 -0.46 11.64 -21.12
C LEU A 289 -0.98 12.38 -19.89
N ARG A 290 -0.31 12.29 -18.75
CA ARG A 290 -0.67 13.02 -17.53
C ARG A 290 -0.58 14.51 -17.69
N LEU A 291 0.48 15.00 -18.34
CA LEU A 291 0.61 16.42 -18.65
C LEU A 291 -0.50 16.90 -19.59
N GLU A 292 -0.81 16.12 -20.63
CA GLU A 292 -1.90 16.45 -21.54
C GLU A 292 -3.25 16.46 -20.79
N GLN A 293 -3.52 15.48 -19.94
CA GLN A 293 -4.70 15.41 -19.08
C GLN A 293 -4.83 16.67 -18.21
N ALA A 294 -3.76 17.03 -17.50
CA ALA A 294 -3.75 18.22 -16.64
C ALA A 294 -4.05 19.50 -17.45
N LYS A 295 -3.43 19.67 -18.62
CA LYS A 295 -3.66 20.83 -19.51
C LYS A 295 -5.10 20.90 -20.03
N LEU A 296 -5.69 19.76 -20.40
CA LEU A 296 -7.10 19.68 -20.80
C LEU A 296 -8.04 20.13 -19.68
N LEU A 297 -7.67 19.86 -18.42
CA LEU A 297 -8.41 20.21 -17.22
C LEU A 297 -8.07 21.61 -16.66
N GLY A 298 -7.18 22.35 -17.32
CA GLY A 298 -6.85 23.74 -16.99
C GLY A 298 -5.70 23.93 -16.00
N PHE A 299 -4.87 22.91 -15.78
CA PHE A 299 -3.68 22.96 -14.94
C PHE A 299 -2.40 23.05 -15.80
N ASP A 300 -1.39 23.73 -15.29
CA ASP A 300 -0.11 23.90 -15.99
C ASP A 300 0.74 22.62 -15.97
N CYS A 301 0.64 21.83 -14.90
CA CYS A 301 1.34 20.56 -14.70
C CYS A 301 0.45 19.55 -13.93
N TYR A 302 0.86 18.29 -13.98
CA TYR A 302 0.06 17.21 -13.36
C TYR A 302 0.07 17.27 -11.83
N SER A 303 1.18 17.69 -11.22
CA SER A 303 1.27 17.84 -9.76
C SER A 303 0.25 18.83 -9.22
N ASN A 304 0.04 20.00 -9.85
CA ASN A 304 -0.97 20.95 -9.42
C ASN A 304 -2.40 20.40 -9.58
N PHE A 305 -2.64 19.58 -10.61
CA PHE A 305 -3.90 18.87 -10.74
C PHE A 305 -4.14 17.92 -9.56
N VAL A 306 -3.15 17.11 -9.16
CA VAL A 306 -3.29 16.17 -8.04
C VAL A 306 -3.44 16.90 -6.71
N LEU A 307 -2.55 17.86 -6.45
CA LEU A 307 -2.41 18.53 -5.15
C LEU A 307 -3.58 19.46 -4.78
N ASP A 308 -4.40 19.87 -5.75
CA ASP A 308 -5.60 20.67 -5.51
C ASP A 308 -6.55 20.05 -4.45
N GLU A 309 -6.61 18.71 -4.39
CA GLU A 309 -7.41 17.95 -3.42
C GLU A 309 -6.68 17.57 -2.13
N ASN A 310 -5.36 17.75 -2.07
CA ASN A 310 -4.52 17.40 -0.91
C ASN A 310 -4.41 18.56 0.10
N MET A 311 -3.86 18.30 1.29
CA MET A 311 -3.61 19.33 2.32
C MET A 311 -2.62 20.39 1.82
N ALA A 312 -1.60 19.99 1.08
CA ALA A 312 -0.55 20.86 0.55
C ALA A 312 -1.04 21.83 -0.55
N LYS A 313 -2.11 21.55 -1.25
CA LYS A 313 -2.82 22.40 -2.24
C LYS A 313 -2.08 22.69 -3.53
N ASN A 314 -0.78 22.73 -3.59
CA ASN A 314 -0.01 23.06 -4.80
C ASN A 314 1.43 22.55 -4.72
N SER A 315 2.07 22.46 -5.90
CA SER A 315 3.43 21.94 -6.03
C SER A 315 4.48 22.80 -5.32
N GLN A 316 4.32 24.11 -5.27
CA GLN A 316 5.29 24.98 -4.60
C GLN A 316 5.38 24.69 -3.11
N THR A 317 4.24 24.50 -2.44
CA THR A 317 4.19 24.13 -1.01
C THR A 317 4.95 22.82 -0.75
N VAL A 318 4.74 21.82 -1.60
CA VAL A 318 5.43 20.52 -1.47
C VAL A 318 6.92 20.66 -1.73
N MET A 319 7.31 21.36 -2.79
CA MET A 319 8.73 21.57 -3.11
C MET A 319 9.47 22.34 -2.03
N ASP A 320 8.86 23.38 -1.45
CA ASP A 320 9.44 24.13 -0.34
C ASP A 320 9.64 23.26 0.89
N PHE A 321 8.66 22.41 1.20
CA PHE A 321 8.72 21.44 2.29
C PHE A 321 9.85 20.42 2.10
N LEU A 322 9.89 19.76 0.93
CA LEU A 322 10.90 18.74 0.62
C LEU A 322 12.32 19.34 0.59
N ASN A 323 12.50 20.50 -0.03
CA ASN A 323 13.81 21.16 -0.08
C ASN A 323 14.29 21.63 1.28
N ASN A 324 13.40 22.01 2.19
CA ASN A 324 13.76 22.33 3.57
C ASN A 324 14.34 21.10 4.29
N LEU A 325 13.71 19.94 4.15
CA LEU A 325 14.19 18.68 4.73
C LEU A 325 15.47 18.18 4.06
N TRP A 326 15.60 18.37 2.73
CA TRP A 326 16.75 17.93 1.95
C TRP A 326 18.09 18.47 2.49
N GLY A 327 18.12 19.74 2.87
CA GLY A 327 19.32 20.36 3.43
C GLY A 327 19.83 19.66 4.68
N TYR A 328 18.94 19.32 5.61
CA TYR A 328 19.29 18.60 6.83
C TYR A 328 19.72 17.16 6.56
N SER A 329 18.97 16.43 5.76
CA SER A 329 19.21 15.00 5.53
C SER A 329 20.50 14.73 4.76
N LEU A 330 20.76 15.49 3.67
CA LEU A 330 21.95 15.31 2.83
C LEU A 330 23.25 15.59 3.61
N GLU A 331 23.27 16.60 4.48
CA GLU A 331 24.43 16.89 5.31
C GLU A 331 24.70 15.77 6.34
N ASN A 332 23.67 15.15 6.88
CA ASN A 332 23.83 13.99 7.75
C ASN A 332 24.27 12.75 6.97
N ALA A 333 23.68 12.49 5.80
CA ALA A 333 24.09 11.38 4.92
C ALA A 333 25.57 11.47 4.52
N LYS A 334 26.09 12.67 4.22
CA LYS A 334 27.52 12.87 3.95
C LYS A 334 28.41 12.54 5.14
N LYS A 335 27.98 12.88 6.37
CA LYS A 335 28.71 12.53 7.60
C LYS A 335 28.71 11.02 7.81
N GLU A 336 27.56 10.37 7.64
CA GLU A 336 27.42 8.92 7.72
C GLU A 336 28.30 8.23 6.68
N ALA A 337 28.27 8.63 5.41
CA ALA A 337 29.15 8.08 4.37
C ALA A 337 30.63 8.19 4.74
N ALA A 338 31.05 9.33 5.31
CA ALA A 338 32.41 9.51 5.75
C ALA A 338 32.82 8.61 6.95
N GLU A 339 31.85 8.28 7.82
CA GLU A 339 32.07 7.31 8.92
C GLU A 339 32.20 5.89 8.37
N LEU A 340 31.33 5.49 7.44
CA LEU A 340 31.39 4.17 6.78
C LEU A 340 32.70 3.99 5.98
N GLN A 341 33.14 5.04 5.25
CA GLN A 341 34.43 5.02 4.55
C GLN A 341 35.60 4.77 5.51
N LYS A 342 35.60 5.37 6.71
CA LYS A 342 36.65 5.13 7.71
C LYS A 342 36.69 3.68 8.19
N ILE A 343 35.55 3.00 8.31
CA ILE A 343 35.50 1.58 8.65
C ILE A 343 36.09 0.75 7.51
N MET A 344 35.67 1.04 6.27
CA MET A 344 36.19 0.38 5.07
C MET A 344 37.71 0.57 4.92
N ASP A 345 38.23 1.75 5.22
CA ASP A 345 39.68 2.06 5.17
C ASP A 345 40.49 1.22 6.19
N LYS A 346 39.92 0.87 7.36
CA LYS A 346 40.56 -0.01 8.34
C LYS A 346 40.82 -1.42 7.77
N GLU A 347 40.05 -1.86 6.79
CA GLU A 347 40.25 -3.15 6.10
C GLU A 347 41.42 -3.13 5.11
N GLY A 348 42.00 -1.99 4.81
CA GLY A 348 43.25 -1.85 4.07
C GLY A 348 43.12 -2.10 2.57
N LYS A 349 41.94 -2.17 1.99
CA LYS A 349 41.73 -2.49 0.57
C LYS A 349 41.91 -1.28 -0.37
N GLY A 350 41.91 -0.04 0.18
CA GLY A 350 42.10 1.19 -0.61
C GLY A 350 40.95 1.51 -1.59
N GLU A 351 39.78 0.93 -1.35
CA GLU A 351 38.59 1.11 -2.17
C GLU A 351 37.73 2.26 -1.65
N LYS A 352 36.93 2.85 -2.52
CA LYS A 352 35.90 3.84 -2.13
C LYS A 352 34.61 3.12 -1.79
N LEU A 353 33.88 3.68 -0.80
CA LEU A 353 32.54 3.28 -0.48
C LEU A 353 31.65 3.44 -1.72
N ALA A 354 30.85 2.44 -2.02
CA ALA A 354 29.88 2.45 -3.08
C ALA A 354 28.47 2.17 -2.52
N ALA A 355 27.43 2.39 -3.29
CA ALA A 355 26.06 2.23 -2.83
C ALA A 355 25.76 0.80 -2.33
N TRP A 356 26.30 -0.24 -2.97
CA TRP A 356 26.18 -1.64 -2.52
C TRP A 356 26.97 -1.99 -1.26
N ASP A 357 27.79 -1.07 -0.76
CA ASP A 357 28.57 -1.23 0.47
C ASP A 357 27.88 -0.59 1.67
N TRP A 358 26.89 0.29 1.44
CA TRP A 358 26.27 1.08 2.51
C TRP A 358 25.73 0.21 3.63
N TRP A 359 24.86 -0.73 3.33
CA TRP A 359 24.23 -1.61 4.31
C TRP A 359 25.22 -2.44 5.09
N TYR A 360 26.25 -2.96 4.41
CA TYR A 360 27.30 -3.77 5.03
C TYR A 360 28.14 -3.00 6.04
N TYR A 361 28.59 -1.80 5.67
CA TYR A 361 29.39 -0.99 6.58
C TYR A 361 28.53 -0.24 7.61
N ALA A 362 27.28 0.06 7.30
CA ALA A 362 26.32 0.58 8.28
C ALA A 362 26.08 -0.44 9.40
N GLU A 363 25.91 -1.73 9.07
CA GLU A 363 25.78 -2.80 10.07
C GLU A 363 27.02 -2.94 10.94
N LYS A 364 28.21 -2.90 10.36
CA LYS A 364 29.46 -2.89 11.13
C LYS A 364 29.57 -1.68 12.07
N LEU A 365 29.19 -0.49 11.58
CA LEU A 365 29.18 0.72 12.39
C LEU A 365 28.15 0.64 13.52
N ARG A 366 26.98 0.07 13.25
CA ARG A 366 25.92 -0.14 14.24
C ARG A 366 26.40 -1.05 15.36
N GLN A 367 27.06 -2.15 15.02
CA GLN A 367 27.67 -3.05 15.99
C GLN A 367 28.78 -2.35 16.81
N GLU A 368 29.66 -1.57 16.14
CA GLU A 368 30.77 -0.86 16.82
C GLU A 368 30.23 0.23 17.77
N LYS A 369 29.18 0.98 17.38
CA LYS A 369 28.65 2.11 18.16
C LYS A 369 27.70 1.72 19.27
N TYR A 370 26.81 0.77 19.02
CA TYR A 370 25.68 0.45 19.90
C TYR A 370 25.82 -0.93 20.55
N ASP A 371 26.86 -1.70 20.19
CA ASP A 371 27.03 -3.07 20.66
C ASP A 371 25.72 -3.87 20.48
N LEU A 372 25.06 -3.67 19.33
CA LEU A 372 23.79 -4.29 18.99
C LEU A 372 23.93 -5.10 17.71
N ASN A 373 23.62 -6.38 17.82
CA ASN A 373 23.58 -7.30 16.71
C ASN A 373 22.13 -7.72 16.46
N GLU A 374 21.71 -7.78 15.20
CA GLU A 374 20.40 -8.29 14.80
C GLU A 374 20.15 -9.70 15.33
N ASP A 375 21.17 -10.56 15.36
CA ASP A 375 21.10 -11.92 15.91
C ASP A 375 20.76 -11.95 17.41
N GLU A 376 21.01 -10.86 18.15
CA GLU A 376 20.69 -10.76 19.58
C GLU A 376 19.23 -10.37 19.80
N ILE A 377 18.64 -9.54 18.91
CA ILE A 377 17.28 -9.03 19.07
C ILE A 377 16.23 -9.82 18.30
N LYS A 378 16.55 -10.31 17.09
CA LYS A 378 15.63 -11.05 16.24
C LYS A 378 14.99 -12.28 16.92
N PRO A 379 15.65 -13.04 17.80
CA PRO A 379 15.02 -14.13 18.55
C PRO A 379 13.83 -13.71 19.44
N TYR A 380 13.69 -12.42 19.75
CA TYR A 380 12.59 -11.87 20.54
C TYR A 380 11.39 -11.43 19.70
N PHE A 381 11.51 -11.42 18.38
CA PHE A 381 10.49 -10.90 17.47
C PHE A 381 9.87 -12.01 16.63
N SER A 382 9.33 -13.07 17.30
CA SER A 382 8.54 -14.05 16.55
C SER A 382 7.26 -13.38 16.03
N LEU A 383 6.87 -13.67 14.78
CA LEU A 383 5.69 -13.09 14.14
C LEU A 383 4.43 -13.25 15.02
N GLU A 384 4.28 -14.40 15.66
CA GLU A 384 3.12 -14.68 16.52
C GLU A 384 3.11 -13.79 17.77
N ASP A 385 4.26 -13.58 18.41
CA ASP A 385 4.36 -12.72 19.60
C ASP A 385 4.19 -11.25 19.23
N VAL A 386 4.82 -10.79 18.15
CA VAL A 386 4.66 -9.41 17.65
C VAL A 386 3.20 -9.12 17.31
N ARG A 387 2.54 -9.99 16.58
CA ARG A 387 1.11 -9.86 16.24
C ARG A 387 0.23 -9.85 17.49
N SER A 388 0.46 -10.74 18.44
CA SER A 388 -0.27 -10.75 19.71
C SER A 388 -0.02 -9.46 20.52
N GLY A 389 1.20 -8.95 20.50
CA GLY A 389 1.56 -7.69 21.13
C GLY A 389 0.84 -6.50 20.49
N LEU A 390 0.82 -6.43 19.17
CA LEU A 390 0.10 -5.42 18.41
C LEU A 390 -1.39 -5.39 18.76
N TYR A 391 -2.03 -6.57 18.83
CA TYR A 391 -3.43 -6.67 19.24
C TYR A 391 -3.64 -6.26 20.71
N THR A 392 -2.67 -6.53 21.58
CA THR A 392 -2.69 -6.05 22.96
C THR A 392 -2.59 -4.52 23.04
N VAL A 393 -1.75 -3.90 22.21
CA VAL A 393 -1.66 -2.44 22.08
C VAL A 393 -3.00 -1.85 21.65
N ALA A 394 -3.60 -2.41 20.59
CA ALA A 394 -4.90 -1.96 20.10
C ALA A 394 -6.02 -2.10 21.15
N ASN A 395 -5.99 -3.18 21.92
CA ASN A 395 -6.91 -3.37 23.06
C ASN A 395 -6.70 -2.30 24.14
N LYS A 396 -5.45 -2.04 24.54
CA LYS A 396 -5.14 -1.02 25.55
C LYS A 396 -5.55 0.38 25.11
N LEU A 397 -5.31 0.73 23.82
CA LEU A 397 -5.66 2.05 23.28
C LEU A 397 -7.16 2.20 23.06
N TYR A 398 -7.78 1.24 22.40
CA TYR A 398 -9.13 1.40 21.84
C TYR A 398 -10.16 0.44 22.40
N GLY A 399 -9.76 -0.54 23.23
CA GLY A 399 -10.64 -1.53 23.82
C GLY A 399 -11.06 -2.66 22.86
N ILE A 400 -10.57 -2.68 21.62
CA ILE A 400 -10.95 -3.67 20.62
C ILE A 400 -10.31 -5.03 20.91
N THR A 401 -10.97 -6.09 20.45
CA THR A 401 -10.48 -7.47 20.55
C THR A 401 -10.45 -8.12 19.18
N LEU A 402 -9.41 -8.93 18.93
CA LEU A 402 -9.24 -9.71 17.71
C LEU A 402 -9.24 -11.21 18.08
N THR A 403 -10.15 -11.99 17.47
CA THR A 403 -10.27 -13.43 17.70
C THR A 403 -10.07 -14.16 16.39
N GLU A 404 -9.10 -15.07 16.33
CA GLU A 404 -8.80 -15.85 15.11
C GLU A 404 -9.99 -16.77 14.75
N LEU A 405 -10.35 -16.77 13.47
CA LEU A 405 -11.39 -17.61 12.87
C LEU A 405 -10.73 -18.61 11.91
N ASN A 406 -11.05 -19.90 12.07
CA ASN A 406 -10.46 -20.97 11.25
C ASN A 406 -11.41 -21.50 10.17
N ASP A 407 -12.64 -21.05 10.14
CA ASP A 407 -13.73 -21.53 9.28
C ASP A 407 -14.12 -20.50 8.19
N VAL A 408 -13.48 -19.33 8.16
CA VAL A 408 -13.64 -18.36 7.08
C VAL A 408 -12.72 -18.74 5.91
N PRO A 409 -13.26 -18.91 4.69
CA PRO A 409 -12.45 -19.25 3.53
C PRO A 409 -11.39 -18.16 3.20
N VAL A 410 -10.20 -18.60 2.85
CA VAL A 410 -9.07 -17.74 2.45
C VAL A 410 -8.59 -18.09 1.04
N TYR A 411 -7.94 -17.15 0.38
CA TYR A 411 -7.38 -17.35 -0.97
C TYR A 411 -6.02 -18.06 -0.95
N GLU A 412 -5.30 -17.98 0.15
CA GLU A 412 -3.99 -18.61 0.37
C GLU A 412 -3.95 -19.22 1.77
N PRO A 413 -3.47 -20.47 1.96
CA PRO A 413 -3.45 -21.16 3.26
C PRO A 413 -2.75 -20.43 4.41
N ASP A 414 -1.75 -19.59 4.10
CA ASP A 414 -1.01 -18.82 5.10
C ASP A 414 -1.76 -17.58 5.62
N VAL A 415 -2.87 -17.19 4.97
CA VAL A 415 -3.69 -16.05 5.39
C VAL A 415 -4.48 -16.40 6.63
N LYS A 416 -4.40 -15.55 7.65
CA LYS A 416 -5.19 -15.66 8.87
C LYS A 416 -6.32 -14.65 8.91
N VAL A 417 -7.46 -15.02 9.47
CA VAL A 417 -8.65 -14.16 9.57
C VAL A 417 -9.02 -13.95 11.03
N TYR A 418 -9.37 -12.72 11.37
CA TYR A 418 -9.76 -12.34 12.74
C TYR A 418 -11.11 -11.63 12.73
N GLU A 419 -11.99 -12.04 13.66
CA GLU A 419 -13.16 -11.24 14.05
C GLU A 419 -12.71 -10.10 14.94
N VAL A 420 -13.11 -8.88 14.59
CA VAL A 420 -12.78 -7.67 15.36
C VAL A 420 -14.05 -7.15 16.04
N LYS A 421 -13.98 -6.98 17.36
CA LYS A 421 -15.07 -6.46 18.19
C LYS A 421 -14.65 -5.23 18.98
N ASP A 422 -15.58 -4.31 19.17
CA ASP A 422 -15.40 -3.17 20.07
C ASP A 422 -15.49 -3.58 21.55
N ALA A 423 -15.15 -2.66 22.45
CA ALA A 423 -15.17 -2.86 23.90
C ALA A 423 -16.55 -3.30 24.45
N ASP A 424 -17.65 -2.92 23.80
CA ASP A 424 -19.02 -3.34 24.14
C ASP A 424 -19.42 -4.69 23.53
N GLY A 425 -18.53 -5.32 22.77
CA GLY A 425 -18.75 -6.60 22.09
C GLY A 425 -19.41 -6.47 20.70
N SER A 426 -19.68 -5.25 20.22
CA SER A 426 -20.24 -5.04 18.88
C SER A 426 -19.21 -5.39 17.80
N PHE A 427 -19.68 -5.97 16.69
CA PHE A 427 -18.86 -6.36 15.56
C PHE A 427 -18.35 -5.13 14.79
N LEU A 428 -17.03 -5.02 14.63
CA LEU A 428 -16.36 -3.92 13.89
C LEU A 428 -15.97 -4.32 12.46
N GLY A 429 -15.66 -5.58 12.22
CA GLY A 429 -15.25 -6.04 10.90
C GLY A 429 -14.45 -7.34 10.95
N LEU A 430 -14.06 -7.85 9.77
CA LEU A 430 -13.04 -8.90 9.67
C LEU A 430 -11.70 -8.27 9.27
N PHE A 431 -10.64 -8.84 9.82
CA PHE A 431 -9.27 -8.51 9.49
C PHE A 431 -8.55 -9.74 8.95
N TYR A 432 -8.00 -9.64 7.73
CA TYR A 432 -7.20 -10.66 7.08
C TYR A 432 -5.72 -10.27 7.14
N ALA A 433 -4.86 -11.19 7.53
CA ALA A 433 -3.42 -11.00 7.65
C ALA A 433 -2.69 -11.93 6.69
N ASP A 434 -2.10 -11.38 5.64
CA ASP A 434 -1.36 -12.06 4.58
C ASP A 434 0.11 -11.63 4.61
N TYR A 435 0.96 -12.33 5.36
CA TYR A 435 2.26 -11.81 5.75
C TYR A 435 3.47 -12.44 5.06
N PHE A 436 3.30 -13.48 4.24
CA PHE A 436 4.46 -14.18 3.64
C PHE A 436 4.62 -13.92 2.15
N PRO A 437 5.87 -13.79 1.66
CA PRO A 437 6.16 -13.63 0.23
C PRO A 437 5.83 -14.89 -0.57
N ARG A 438 5.44 -14.72 -1.83
CA ARG A 438 5.25 -15.76 -2.85
C ARG A 438 5.36 -15.16 -4.26
N ALA A 439 5.53 -15.99 -5.28
CA ALA A 439 5.75 -15.53 -6.65
C ALA A 439 4.59 -14.68 -7.22
N GLY A 440 3.35 -14.94 -6.81
CA GLY A 440 2.18 -14.15 -7.22
C GLY A 440 1.94 -12.89 -6.40
N LYS A 441 2.79 -12.54 -5.44
CA LYS A 441 2.63 -11.39 -4.58
C LYS A 441 3.58 -10.25 -4.98
N ARG A 442 3.06 -9.03 -5.12
CA ARG A 442 3.88 -7.83 -5.34
C ARG A 442 4.75 -7.54 -4.12
N GLY A 443 5.85 -6.85 -4.35
CA GLY A 443 6.74 -6.40 -3.27
C GLY A 443 6.14 -5.23 -2.49
N GLY A 444 6.60 -5.07 -1.25
CA GLY A 444 6.12 -4.05 -0.32
C GLY A 444 5.09 -4.59 0.68
N ALA A 445 4.40 -3.68 1.34
CA ALA A 445 3.29 -3.97 2.24
C ALA A 445 2.17 -2.96 1.96
N TRP A 446 0.93 -3.33 2.25
CA TRP A 446 -0.24 -2.46 2.07
C TRP A 446 -1.45 -2.96 2.83
N MET A 447 -2.35 -2.02 3.10
CA MET A 447 -3.72 -2.28 3.55
C MET A 447 -4.69 -2.03 2.41
N SER A 448 -5.73 -2.86 2.30
CA SER A 448 -6.92 -2.57 1.50
C SER A 448 -8.13 -3.34 2.03
N ASN A 449 -9.22 -3.45 1.27
CA ASN A 449 -10.45 -4.06 1.72
C ASN A 449 -11.15 -4.88 0.61
N PHE A 450 -11.85 -5.95 1.00
CA PHE A 450 -12.81 -6.63 0.14
C PHE A 450 -14.17 -5.94 0.16
N ARG A 451 -14.46 -5.19 1.23
CA ARG A 451 -15.68 -4.42 1.41
C ARG A 451 -15.42 -3.23 2.34
N GLU A 452 -15.82 -2.04 1.89
CA GLU A 452 -15.77 -0.81 2.67
C GLU A 452 -16.89 -0.76 3.72
N GLN A 453 -16.68 0.04 4.76
CA GLN A 453 -17.73 0.35 5.73
C GLN A 453 -18.70 1.38 5.13
N ALA A 454 -20.01 1.20 5.37
CA ALA A 454 -21.04 2.20 5.05
C ALA A 454 -22.27 2.01 5.97
N GLY A 455 -22.50 2.93 6.86
CA GLY A 455 -23.59 2.82 7.86
C GLY A 455 -23.43 1.52 8.69
N GLU A 456 -24.44 0.65 8.63
CA GLU A 456 -24.44 -0.63 9.34
C GLU A 456 -23.60 -1.73 8.67
N VAL A 457 -23.18 -1.51 7.40
CA VAL A 457 -22.31 -2.47 6.69
C VAL A 457 -20.91 -2.36 7.23
N ARG A 458 -20.40 -3.44 7.83
CA ARG A 458 -19.06 -3.46 8.42
C ARG A 458 -18.00 -3.92 7.42
N PRO A 459 -16.77 -3.40 7.53
CA PRO A 459 -15.71 -3.61 6.56
C PRO A 459 -15.10 -5.02 6.63
N LEU A 460 -14.48 -5.43 5.52
CA LEU A 460 -13.62 -6.60 5.42
C LEU A 460 -12.24 -6.11 4.98
N ILE A 461 -11.33 -5.97 5.92
CA ILE A 461 -10.02 -5.36 5.74
C ILE A 461 -8.95 -6.45 5.58
N TYR A 462 -7.94 -6.20 4.75
CA TYR A 462 -6.76 -7.05 4.67
C TYR A 462 -5.47 -6.24 4.70
N ASN A 463 -4.45 -6.79 5.40
CA ASN A 463 -3.08 -6.34 5.32
C ASN A 463 -2.26 -7.39 4.58
N VAL A 464 -1.41 -6.93 3.67
CA VAL A 464 -0.47 -7.76 2.93
C VAL A 464 0.95 -7.29 3.22
N ALA A 465 1.86 -8.24 3.47
CA ALA A 465 3.28 -7.96 3.64
C ALA A 465 4.11 -9.13 3.10
N SER A 466 5.43 -8.97 3.09
CA SER A 466 6.38 -10.01 2.65
C SER A 466 7.46 -10.22 3.70
N PHE A 467 7.05 -10.68 4.90
CA PHE A 467 7.92 -10.90 6.04
C PHE A 467 8.75 -12.17 5.93
N THR A 468 9.82 -12.25 6.72
CA THR A 468 10.69 -13.42 6.81
C THR A 468 9.90 -14.69 7.12
N LYS A 469 9.98 -15.70 6.24
CA LYS A 469 9.32 -17.01 6.42
C LYS A 469 9.94 -17.84 7.53
N PRO A 470 9.18 -18.78 8.12
CA PRO A 470 9.75 -19.84 8.93
C PRO A 470 10.80 -20.63 8.12
N ALA A 471 11.91 -21.07 8.75
CA ALA A 471 12.94 -21.85 8.09
C ALA A 471 13.40 -23.01 8.98
N GLY A 472 13.31 -24.24 8.47
CA GLY A 472 13.62 -25.44 9.24
C GLY A 472 12.77 -25.55 10.51
N ASN A 473 13.40 -25.52 11.68
CA ASN A 473 12.70 -25.55 12.99
C ASN A 473 12.53 -24.14 13.59
N MET A 474 13.01 -23.09 12.92
CA MET A 474 12.84 -21.72 13.40
C MET A 474 11.48 -21.18 12.96
N PRO A 475 10.72 -20.53 13.88
CA PRO A 475 9.52 -19.79 13.49
C PRO A 475 9.88 -18.59 12.60
N SER A 476 8.88 -17.90 12.07
CA SER A 476 9.09 -16.60 11.45
C SER A 476 9.62 -15.63 12.51
N LEU A 477 10.88 -15.22 12.37
CA LEU A 477 11.53 -14.22 13.23
C LEU A 477 11.70 -12.93 12.41
N LEU A 478 11.08 -11.86 12.88
CA LEU A 478 11.04 -10.58 12.19
C LEU A 478 12.29 -9.73 12.49
N THR A 479 12.68 -8.92 11.52
CA THR A 479 13.57 -7.78 11.78
C THR A 479 12.78 -6.65 12.45
N LEU A 480 13.46 -5.67 13.02
CA LEU A 480 12.78 -4.52 13.62
C LEU A 480 11.98 -3.73 12.58
N ASP A 481 12.51 -3.56 11.37
CA ASP A 481 11.82 -2.94 10.23
C ASP A 481 10.52 -3.69 9.84
N GLU A 482 10.54 -5.04 9.84
CA GLU A 482 9.34 -5.85 9.61
C GLU A 482 8.31 -5.70 10.74
N VAL A 483 8.78 -5.52 11.99
CA VAL A 483 7.89 -5.24 13.13
C VAL A 483 7.21 -3.87 12.97
N GLU A 484 7.98 -2.82 12.67
CA GLU A 484 7.46 -1.47 12.42
C GLU A 484 6.47 -1.48 11.25
N THR A 485 6.78 -2.17 10.15
CA THR A 485 5.87 -2.35 9.01
C THR A 485 4.56 -3.02 9.41
N MET A 486 4.58 -4.04 10.29
CA MET A 486 3.35 -4.68 10.77
C MET A 486 2.47 -3.70 11.56
N PHE A 487 3.07 -2.86 12.39
CA PHE A 487 2.35 -1.81 13.13
C PHE A 487 1.79 -0.74 12.18
N HIS A 488 2.56 -0.34 11.17
CA HIS A 488 2.15 0.59 10.12
C HIS A 488 0.87 0.10 9.41
N GLU A 489 0.93 -1.07 8.80
CA GLU A 489 -0.21 -1.62 8.04
C GLU A 489 -1.44 -1.84 8.92
N PHE A 490 -1.22 -2.18 10.18
CA PHE A 490 -2.33 -2.30 11.14
C PHE A 490 -2.92 -0.94 11.52
N GLY A 491 -2.14 0.14 11.49
CA GLY A 491 -2.65 1.51 11.67
C GLY A 491 -3.66 1.89 10.58
N HIS A 492 -3.37 1.57 9.31
CA HIS A 492 -4.35 1.69 8.22
C HIS A 492 -5.57 0.77 8.44
N ALA A 493 -5.34 -0.45 8.89
CA ALA A 493 -6.45 -1.37 9.20
C ALA A 493 -7.35 -0.82 10.31
N LEU A 494 -6.80 -0.20 11.35
CA LEU A 494 -7.57 0.50 12.39
C LEU A 494 -8.40 1.64 11.81
N HIS A 495 -7.86 2.44 10.90
CA HIS A 495 -8.59 3.50 10.21
C HIS A 495 -9.79 2.95 9.43
N GLY A 496 -9.60 1.82 8.71
CA GLY A 496 -10.67 1.15 7.99
C GLY A 496 -11.71 0.49 8.89
N MET A 497 -11.31 -0.14 10.00
CA MET A 497 -12.20 -0.89 10.90
C MET A 497 -12.98 -0.01 11.87
N LEU A 498 -12.36 1.06 12.39
CA LEU A 498 -12.97 1.92 13.40
C LEU A 498 -13.87 3.02 12.82
N THR A 499 -13.79 3.25 11.52
CA THR A 499 -14.62 4.28 10.84
C THR A 499 -16.11 4.08 11.09
N LYS A 500 -16.85 5.20 11.24
CA LYS A 500 -18.29 5.25 11.52
C LYS A 500 -19.03 6.15 10.51
N CYS A 501 -18.62 6.10 9.27
CA CYS A 501 -19.22 6.88 8.20
C CYS A 501 -20.53 6.25 7.72
N ASN A 502 -21.48 7.08 7.30
CA ASN A 502 -22.75 6.61 6.73
C ASN A 502 -22.62 6.28 5.24
N TYR A 503 -21.61 6.86 4.56
CA TYR A 503 -21.43 6.77 3.12
C TYR A 503 -20.03 6.19 2.79
N LYS A 504 -19.98 5.24 1.85
CA LYS A 504 -18.73 4.60 1.45
C LYS A 504 -17.72 5.59 0.85
N GLY A 505 -18.19 6.58 0.11
CA GLY A 505 -17.31 7.55 -0.56
C GLY A 505 -16.45 8.41 0.37
N VAL A 506 -16.74 8.45 1.66
CA VAL A 506 -15.95 9.19 2.68
C VAL A 506 -15.51 8.29 3.84
N SER A 507 -15.55 6.97 3.67
CA SER A 507 -15.29 6.01 4.74
C SER A 507 -13.82 5.61 4.81
N GLY A 508 -13.34 5.29 6.01
CA GLY A 508 -12.02 4.72 6.27
C GLY A 508 -10.88 5.55 5.68
N THR A 509 -10.08 4.92 4.82
CA THR A 509 -8.93 5.54 4.15
C THR A 509 -9.30 6.44 2.96
N SER A 510 -10.59 6.70 2.69
CA SER A 510 -11.07 7.64 1.66
C SER A 510 -10.87 9.11 2.07
N VAL A 511 -9.65 9.49 2.42
CA VAL A 511 -9.19 10.81 2.89
C VAL A 511 -8.23 11.45 1.88
N ALA A 512 -7.72 12.66 2.17
CA ALA A 512 -6.64 13.24 1.36
C ALA A 512 -5.37 12.38 1.44
N GLN A 513 -4.64 12.26 0.31
CA GLN A 513 -3.48 11.38 0.19
C GLN A 513 -2.38 11.73 1.21
N ASP A 514 -2.16 13.00 1.48
CA ASP A 514 -1.17 13.49 2.46
C ASP A 514 -1.67 13.49 3.91
N PHE A 515 -2.83 12.85 4.17
CA PHE A 515 -3.34 12.57 5.50
C PHE A 515 -3.46 11.07 5.80
N VAL A 516 -3.52 10.24 4.75
CA VAL A 516 -3.83 8.81 4.88
C VAL A 516 -2.79 8.04 5.71
N GLU A 517 -1.52 8.50 5.71
CA GLU A 517 -0.43 7.86 6.42
C GLU A 517 -0.38 8.23 7.93
N LEU A 518 -1.14 9.22 8.41
CA LEU A 518 -1.14 9.57 9.83
C LEU A 518 -1.54 8.38 10.74
N PRO A 519 -2.61 7.62 10.47
CA PRO A 519 -2.98 6.47 11.31
C PRO A 519 -1.99 5.31 11.27
N SER A 520 -1.28 5.12 10.15
CA SER A 520 -0.28 4.07 9.99
C SER A 520 1.03 4.42 10.69
N GLN A 521 1.61 5.56 10.38
CA GLN A 521 2.90 5.98 10.90
C GLN A 521 2.88 6.22 12.41
N ILE A 522 1.78 6.76 12.96
CA ILE A 522 1.71 6.92 14.42
C ILE A 522 1.78 5.59 15.16
N MET A 523 1.28 4.49 14.57
CA MET A 523 1.35 3.17 15.20
C MET A 523 2.77 2.61 15.28
N GLU A 524 3.67 2.98 14.36
CA GLU A 524 5.08 2.57 14.36
C GLU A 524 5.78 2.96 15.67
N HIS A 525 5.43 4.12 16.25
CA HIS A 525 6.03 4.57 17.50
C HIS A 525 5.82 3.59 18.66
N TRP A 526 4.65 2.90 18.72
CA TRP A 526 4.42 1.89 19.75
C TRP A 526 5.28 0.65 19.57
N ALA A 527 5.70 0.32 18.35
CA ALA A 527 6.49 -0.89 18.10
C ALA A 527 7.77 -0.92 18.96
N VAL A 528 8.41 0.22 19.13
CA VAL A 528 9.71 0.35 19.80
C VAL A 528 9.62 0.96 21.21
N GLU A 529 8.45 1.32 21.70
CA GLU A 529 8.29 1.84 23.05
C GLU A 529 8.69 0.78 24.11
N PRO A 530 9.51 1.11 25.11
CA PRO A 530 9.99 0.15 26.12
C PRO A 530 8.89 -0.64 26.81
N GLU A 531 7.78 0.02 27.16
CA GLU A 531 6.62 -0.62 27.79
C GLU A 531 5.96 -1.62 26.84
N VAL A 532 5.94 -1.34 25.54
CA VAL A 532 5.33 -2.18 24.50
C VAL A 532 6.24 -3.35 24.14
N LEU A 533 7.56 -3.12 24.00
CA LEU A 533 8.53 -4.19 23.78
C LEU A 533 8.42 -5.27 24.86
N LYS A 534 8.24 -4.89 26.13
CA LYS A 534 8.05 -5.84 27.24
C LYS A 534 6.75 -6.66 27.13
N LEU A 535 5.76 -6.21 26.39
CA LEU A 535 4.51 -6.97 26.19
C LEU A 535 4.72 -8.14 25.23
N TYR A 536 5.46 -7.93 24.15
CA TYR A 536 5.51 -8.90 23.06
C TYR A 536 6.91 -9.49 22.79
N ALA A 537 7.98 -8.75 23.02
CA ALA A 537 9.32 -9.21 22.69
C ALA A 537 9.77 -10.30 23.67
N LYS A 538 9.55 -11.55 23.29
CA LYS A 538 9.87 -12.75 24.07
C LYS A 538 10.70 -13.71 23.22
N HIS A 539 11.82 -14.16 23.79
CA HIS A 539 12.67 -15.11 23.11
C HIS A 539 11.89 -16.35 22.69
N TYR A 540 11.95 -16.72 21.42
CA TYR A 540 11.09 -17.75 20.82
C TYR A 540 11.27 -19.14 21.45
N GLU A 541 12.46 -19.49 21.98
CA GLU A 541 12.73 -20.75 22.66
C GLU A 541 12.50 -20.67 24.18
N THR A 542 13.16 -19.70 24.86
CA THR A 542 13.17 -19.64 26.33
C THR A 542 11.95 -18.94 26.91
N ARG A 543 11.23 -18.16 26.08
CA ARG A 543 10.08 -17.32 26.47
C ARG A 543 10.44 -16.19 27.44
N GLU A 544 11.71 -15.94 27.67
CA GLU A 544 12.17 -14.81 28.44
C GLU A 544 11.87 -13.50 27.73
N VAL A 545 11.40 -12.51 28.50
CA VAL A 545 11.15 -11.15 28.00
C VAL A 545 12.48 -10.50 27.65
N ILE A 546 12.50 -9.71 26.60
CA ILE A 546 13.67 -8.95 26.15
C ILE A 546 14.29 -8.17 27.31
N PRO A 547 15.61 -8.27 27.54
CA PRO A 547 16.31 -7.57 28.62
C PRO A 547 16.27 -6.05 28.46
N ASP A 548 16.21 -5.30 29.57
CA ASP A 548 16.25 -3.83 29.57
C ASP A 548 17.50 -3.27 28.87
N GLU A 549 18.61 -4.01 28.88
CA GLU A 549 19.83 -3.65 28.16
C GLU A 549 19.61 -3.62 26.64
N LEU A 550 18.96 -4.64 26.07
CA LEU A 550 18.65 -4.69 24.65
C LEU A 550 17.63 -3.62 24.26
N ILE A 551 16.62 -3.38 25.10
CA ILE A 551 15.67 -2.27 24.90
C ILE A 551 16.42 -0.93 24.83
N THR A 552 17.37 -0.70 25.75
CA THR A 552 18.18 0.52 25.76
C THR A 552 19.02 0.64 24.49
N LYS A 553 19.61 -0.45 24.01
CA LYS A 553 20.35 -0.47 22.74
C LYS A 553 19.46 -0.14 21.55
N ILE A 554 18.24 -0.70 21.49
CA ILE A 554 17.24 -0.39 20.44
C ILE A 554 16.88 1.09 20.47
N GLN A 555 16.61 1.67 21.65
CA GLN A 555 16.31 3.10 21.81
C GLN A 555 17.47 3.99 21.35
N ASN A 556 18.68 3.66 21.71
CA ASN A 556 19.87 4.45 21.40
C ASN A 556 20.19 4.47 19.89
N GLN A 557 19.78 3.47 19.14
CA GLN A 557 19.98 3.42 17.68
C GLN A 557 18.89 4.12 16.87
N GLY A 558 17.82 4.63 17.49
CA GLY A 558 16.66 5.19 16.78
C GLY A 558 17.00 6.30 15.78
N THR A 559 18.09 7.04 16.00
CA THR A 559 18.59 8.06 15.05
C THR A 559 19.75 7.57 14.16
N PHE A 560 20.11 6.28 14.24
CA PHE A 560 21.17 5.72 13.43
C PHE A 560 20.77 5.62 11.96
N ASN A 561 21.68 5.96 11.05
CA ASN A 561 21.48 5.88 9.59
C ASN A 561 20.31 6.73 9.06
N GLN A 562 19.81 7.68 9.86
CA GLN A 562 18.68 8.53 9.47
C GLN A 562 19.05 9.54 8.36
N GLY A 563 20.31 9.93 8.25
CA GLY A 563 20.80 10.70 7.10
C GLY A 563 20.57 9.97 5.79
N PHE A 564 20.97 8.71 5.72
CA PHE A 564 20.74 7.83 4.55
C PHE A 564 19.24 7.62 4.29
N MET A 565 18.51 7.11 5.28
CA MET A 565 17.10 6.73 5.12
C MET A 565 16.24 7.92 4.70
N THR A 566 16.46 9.09 5.29
CA THR A 566 15.72 10.30 4.94
C THR A 566 16.13 10.82 3.56
N THR A 567 17.42 10.72 3.19
CA THR A 567 17.90 11.20 1.88
C THR A 567 17.37 10.33 0.74
N GLU A 568 17.36 8.99 0.88
CA GLU A 568 16.81 8.11 -0.18
C GLU A 568 15.31 8.33 -0.37
N LEU A 569 14.56 8.54 0.73
CA LEU A 569 13.12 8.82 0.70
C LEU A 569 12.82 10.17 0.05
N LEU A 570 13.54 11.22 0.47
CA LEU A 570 13.44 12.56 -0.12
C LEU A 570 13.84 12.58 -1.60
N ALA A 571 14.87 11.84 -1.99
CA ALA A 571 15.28 11.73 -3.38
C ALA A 571 14.16 11.14 -4.25
N ALA A 572 13.44 10.12 -3.76
CA ALA A 572 12.28 9.57 -4.45
C ALA A 572 11.11 10.58 -4.50
N ALA A 573 10.81 11.27 -3.40
CA ALA A 573 9.73 12.26 -3.35
C ALA A 573 10.02 13.48 -4.27
N LEU A 574 11.27 13.94 -4.30
CA LEU A 574 11.68 15.02 -5.21
C LEU A 574 11.65 14.57 -6.66
N LEU A 575 12.06 13.32 -6.97
CA LEU A 575 11.95 12.77 -8.31
C LEU A 575 10.50 12.69 -8.79
N ASP A 576 9.59 12.21 -7.94
CA ASP A 576 8.15 12.18 -8.21
C ASP A 576 7.62 13.58 -8.55
N MET A 577 7.92 14.55 -7.69
CA MET A 577 7.47 15.93 -7.89
C MET A 577 8.07 16.57 -9.14
N GLU A 578 9.36 16.40 -9.40
CA GLU A 578 10.02 16.96 -10.59
C GLU A 578 9.48 16.36 -11.89
N LEU A 579 9.19 15.03 -11.93
CA LEU A 579 8.54 14.38 -13.07
C LEU A 579 7.14 14.95 -13.33
N HIS A 580 6.36 15.17 -12.28
CA HIS A 580 4.98 15.64 -12.39
C HIS A 580 4.84 17.17 -12.46
N ASN A 581 5.91 17.92 -12.19
CA ASN A 581 6.01 19.37 -12.43
C ASN A 581 6.39 19.73 -13.86
N LEU A 582 6.73 18.75 -14.71
CA LEU A 582 7.05 18.98 -16.11
C LEU A 582 5.89 19.70 -16.81
N THR A 583 6.23 20.75 -17.56
CA THR A 583 5.31 21.50 -18.44
C THR A 583 5.50 21.16 -19.92
N ASP A 584 6.55 20.39 -20.22
CA ASP A 584 6.90 19.84 -21.52
C ASP A 584 7.52 18.45 -21.33
N THR A 585 7.09 17.49 -22.12
CA THR A 585 7.55 16.10 -22.09
C THR A 585 8.11 15.63 -23.44
N ASP A 586 8.33 16.55 -24.37
CA ASP A 586 8.89 16.24 -25.69
C ASP A 586 10.30 15.64 -25.54
N ASN A 587 10.48 14.43 -26.07
CA ASN A 587 11.75 13.68 -26.01
C ASN A 587 12.24 13.37 -24.57
N LEU A 588 11.35 13.25 -23.60
CA LEU A 588 11.71 12.91 -22.22
C LEU A 588 12.42 11.55 -22.15
N ASN A 589 13.69 11.57 -21.75
CA ASN A 589 14.43 10.38 -21.35
C ASN A 589 14.40 10.30 -19.81
N VAL A 590 13.58 9.42 -19.27
CA VAL A 590 13.31 9.35 -17.83
C VAL A 590 14.55 9.01 -16.99
N VAL A 591 15.49 8.22 -17.52
CA VAL A 591 16.74 7.88 -16.83
C VAL A 591 17.71 9.05 -16.82
N ALA A 592 17.84 9.76 -17.95
CA ALA A 592 18.64 10.96 -18.01
C ALA A 592 18.06 12.07 -17.13
N PHE A 593 16.75 12.23 -17.12
CA PHE A 593 16.04 13.20 -16.28
C PHE A 593 16.26 12.91 -14.79
N GLU A 594 16.11 11.64 -14.36
CA GLU A 594 16.42 11.22 -12.99
C GLU A 594 17.84 11.61 -12.61
N LYS A 595 18.81 11.25 -13.48
CA LYS A 595 20.22 11.54 -13.22
C LYS A 595 20.47 13.06 -13.09
N GLU A 596 19.95 13.87 -14.01
CA GLU A 596 20.09 15.32 -13.96
C GLU A 596 19.45 15.93 -12.71
N THR A 597 18.31 15.40 -12.29
CA THR A 597 17.61 15.83 -11.07
C THR A 597 18.45 15.52 -9.84
N MET A 598 18.98 14.31 -9.72
CA MET A 598 19.83 13.91 -8.59
C MET A 598 21.16 14.67 -8.57
N ASP A 599 21.77 14.92 -9.73
CA ASP A 599 22.99 15.74 -9.85
C ASP A 599 22.74 17.19 -9.40
N LYS A 600 21.60 17.80 -9.77
CA LYS A 600 21.21 19.16 -9.32
C LYS A 600 20.98 19.24 -7.82
N LEU A 601 20.39 18.19 -7.23
CA LEU A 601 20.18 18.09 -5.80
C LEU A 601 21.49 17.82 -5.03
N GLY A 602 22.56 17.44 -5.71
CA GLY A 602 23.85 17.09 -5.13
C GLY A 602 23.84 15.78 -4.36
N LEU A 603 22.97 14.84 -4.75
CA LEU A 603 22.90 13.50 -4.16
C LEU A 603 24.27 12.82 -4.31
N ILE A 604 24.77 12.24 -3.23
CA ILE A 604 26.06 11.54 -3.21
C ILE A 604 25.95 10.18 -3.92
N PRO A 605 27.00 9.70 -4.59
CA PRO A 605 26.96 8.48 -5.40
C PRO A 605 26.75 7.19 -4.58
N GLU A 606 26.92 7.27 -3.28
CA GLU A 606 26.71 6.16 -2.34
C GLU A 606 25.23 5.94 -2.00
N ILE A 607 24.34 6.84 -2.45
CA ILE A 607 22.89 6.78 -2.22
C ILE A 607 22.15 6.85 -3.55
N ALA A 608 21.26 5.89 -3.81
CA ALA A 608 20.26 5.98 -4.86
C ALA A 608 18.91 6.44 -4.28
N PRO A 609 18.02 7.05 -5.08
CA PRO A 609 16.64 7.23 -4.66
C PRO A 609 16.02 5.90 -4.23
N ARG A 610 15.20 5.90 -3.18
CA ARG A 610 14.50 4.70 -2.66
C ARG A 610 13.75 3.95 -3.77
N TYR A 611 13.17 4.70 -4.69
CA TYR A 611 12.61 4.23 -5.95
C TYR A 611 13.18 5.05 -7.10
N ARG A 612 13.74 4.37 -8.09
CA ARG A 612 14.15 4.98 -9.35
C ARG A 612 13.00 4.99 -10.33
N ALA A 613 13.06 5.88 -11.32
CA ALA A 613 11.99 6.12 -12.28
C ALA A 613 11.41 4.84 -12.89
N THR A 614 12.24 3.86 -13.26
CA THR A 614 11.84 2.65 -14.01
C THR A 614 11.14 1.57 -13.19
N TYR A 615 11.17 1.67 -11.85
CA TYR A 615 10.46 0.74 -10.97
C TYR A 615 9.66 1.41 -9.85
N PHE A 616 9.27 2.64 -10.06
CA PHE A 616 8.53 3.44 -9.07
C PHE A 616 7.02 3.18 -9.17
N SER A 617 6.57 1.97 -8.82
CA SER A 617 5.15 1.58 -8.86
C SER A 617 4.21 2.51 -8.11
N HIS A 618 4.67 3.14 -7.01
CA HIS A 618 3.85 4.12 -6.26
C HIS A 618 3.31 5.23 -7.15
N ILE A 619 4.16 5.82 -8.01
CA ILE A 619 3.74 6.92 -8.89
C ILE A 619 2.93 6.45 -10.10
N ILE A 620 2.90 5.16 -10.38
CA ILE A 620 2.01 4.60 -11.41
C ILE A 620 0.59 4.49 -10.85
N GLY A 621 0.47 4.14 -9.58
CA GLY A 621 -0.78 4.05 -8.83
C GLY A 621 -1.20 5.37 -8.17
N GLY A 622 -1.74 5.28 -6.96
CA GLY A 622 -2.35 6.39 -6.22
C GLY A 622 -1.41 7.46 -5.67
N TYR A 623 -0.07 7.26 -5.74
CA TYR A 623 0.93 8.19 -5.22
C TYR A 623 1.61 9.05 -6.30
N ALA A 624 1.03 9.21 -7.48
CA ALA A 624 1.52 10.12 -8.51
C ALA A 624 1.47 11.58 -8.01
N ALA A 625 2.59 12.29 -8.05
CA ALA A 625 2.79 13.59 -7.39
C ALA A 625 2.35 13.57 -5.90
N GLY A 626 2.45 12.42 -5.27
CA GLY A 626 1.94 12.14 -3.93
C GLY A 626 2.91 11.41 -3.01
N TYR A 627 4.11 11.03 -3.47
CA TYR A 627 5.07 10.30 -2.64
C TYR A 627 5.60 11.12 -1.45
N TYR A 628 5.52 12.44 -1.52
CA TYR A 628 5.81 13.35 -0.40
C TYR A 628 4.91 13.10 0.82
N SER A 629 3.76 12.48 0.62
CA SER A 629 2.74 12.25 1.66
C SER A 629 3.27 11.50 2.87
N TYR A 630 4.22 10.58 2.68
CA TYR A 630 4.89 9.90 3.79
C TYR A 630 5.59 10.87 4.75
N LEU A 631 6.39 11.80 4.22
CA LEU A 631 7.08 12.81 5.03
C LEU A 631 6.12 13.89 5.55
N TRP A 632 5.10 14.24 4.78
CA TRP A 632 4.08 15.19 5.22
C TRP A 632 3.28 14.64 6.38
N ALA A 633 2.80 13.40 6.27
CA ALA A 633 2.07 12.74 7.36
C ALA A 633 2.96 12.44 8.56
N GLU A 634 4.27 12.23 8.37
CA GLU A 634 5.22 12.07 9.48
C GLU A 634 5.37 13.33 10.34
N VAL A 635 5.16 14.52 9.76
CA VAL A 635 5.04 15.74 10.56
C VAL A 635 3.80 15.67 11.46
N LEU A 636 2.69 15.13 10.92
CA LEU A 636 1.44 14.98 11.68
C LEU A 636 1.58 13.92 12.77
N ASP A 637 2.12 12.73 12.42
CA ASP A 637 2.19 11.61 13.35
C ASP A 637 3.15 11.84 14.50
N THR A 638 4.36 12.38 14.23
CA THR A 638 5.36 12.66 15.27
C THR A 638 4.88 13.72 16.26
N ASP A 639 4.20 14.79 15.77
CA ASP A 639 3.58 15.78 16.64
C ASP A 639 2.36 15.21 17.39
N ALA A 640 1.56 14.35 16.74
CA ALA A 640 0.42 13.67 17.37
C ALA A 640 0.90 12.71 18.48
N PHE A 641 2.01 11.99 18.26
CA PHE A 641 2.56 11.08 19.27
C PHE A 641 3.12 11.80 20.50
N GLU A 642 3.57 13.06 20.35
CA GLU A 642 3.96 13.88 21.51
C GLU A 642 2.80 14.01 22.54
N ALA A 643 1.53 14.07 22.10
CA ALA A 643 0.39 14.06 23.01
C ALA A 643 0.32 12.80 23.88
N PHE A 644 0.68 11.63 23.30
CA PHE A 644 0.77 10.39 24.08
C PHE A 644 1.98 10.37 25.01
N LYS A 645 3.12 10.94 24.60
CA LYS A 645 4.28 11.08 25.51
C LYS A 645 3.99 12.01 26.68
N GLU A 646 3.24 13.10 26.47
CA GLU A 646 2.86 14.07 27.49
C GLU A 646 1.95 13.46 28.57
N HIS A 647 1.05 12.54 28.20
CA HIS A 647 0.02 11.99 29.10
C HIS A 647 0.24 10.52 29.48
N GLY A 648 1.10 9.81 28.74
CA GLY A 648 1.35 8.37 28.84
C GLY A 648 0.91 7.64 27.59
N VAL A 649 1.77 6.72 27.08
CA VAL A 649 1.56 6.04 25.76
C VAL A 649 0.28 5.20 25.70
N PHE A 650 -0.36 4.92 26.83
CA PHE A 650 -1.66 4.25 26.92
C PHE A 650 -2.72 5.11 27.62
N ASP A 651 -2.55 6.46 27.66
CA ASP A 651 -3.58 7.32 28.24
C ASP A 651 -4.89 7.18 27.48
N LYS A 652 -5.93 6.78 28.20
CA LYS A 652 -7.22 6.47 27.59
C LYS A 652 -7.92 7.69 26.99
N ASN A 653 -7.74 8.86 27.59
CA ASN A 653 -8.37 10.08 27.09
C ASN A 653 -7.74 10.52 25.75
N THR A 654 -6.41 10.45 25.67
CA THR A 654 -5.67 10.74 24.43
C THR A 654 -6.04 9.74 23.33
N ALA A 655 -6.07 8.43 23.65
CA ALA A 655 -6.47 7.37 22.71
C ALA A 655 -7.93 7.55 22.24
N ASP A 656 -8.87 7.84 23.14
CA ASP A 656 -10.27 8.10 22.81
C ASP A 656 -10.42 9.37 21.94
N SER A 657 -9.61 10.40 22.20
CA SER A 657 -9.59 11.61 21.38
C SER A 657 -9.08 11.33 19.96
N PHE A 658 -7.99 10.57 19.83
CA PHE A 658 -7.45 10.16 18.51
C PHE A 658 -8.46 9.29 17.76
N ARG A 659 -9.03 8.28 18.41
CA ARG A 659 -10.07 7.44 17.84
C ARG A 659 -11.24 8.27 17.31
N LYS A 660 -11.80 9.18 18.12
CA LYS A 660 -13.02 9.95 17.79
C LYS A 660 -12.78 11.03 16.73
N ASN A 661 -11.62 11.68 16.76
CA ASN A 661 -11.35 12.80 15.87
C ASN A 661 -10.68 12.39 14.56
N ILE A 662 -9.96 11.24 14.54
CA ILE A 662 -9.22 10.76 13.37
C ILE A 662 -9.84 9.44 12.86
N LEU A 663 -9.70 8.33 13.60
CA LEU A 663 -9.99 6.99 13.09
C LEU A 663 -11.47 6.76 12.75
N GLU A 664 -12.40 7.29 13.55
CA GLU A 664 -13.85 7.13 13.32
C GLU A 664 -14.39 8.06 12.21
N LYS A 665 -13.60 9.04 11.77
CA LYS A 665 -14.08 10.14 10.91
C LYS A 665 -13.90 9.88 9.41
N GLY A 666 -12.90 9.11 9.00
CA GLY A 666 -12.59 9.00 7.58
C GLY A 666 -12.49 10.38 6.91
N GLY A 667 -13.08 10.54 5.73
CA GLY A 667 -13.10 11.78 4.95
C GLY A 667 -14.28 12.73 5.24
N THR A 668 -14.98 12.57 6.38
CA THR A 668 -16.20 13.31 6.70
C THR A 668 -15.97 14.80 7.03
N GLU A 669 -14.72 15.22 7.20
CA GLU A 669 -14.35 16.59 7.54
C GLU A 669 -13.00 16.95 6.87
N ASP A 670 -12.65 18.22 6.88
CA ASP A 670 -11.32 18.68 6.46
C ASP A 670 -10.22 18.06 7.33
N PRO A 671 -9.14 17.51 6.75
CA PRO A 671 -8.08 16.82 7.50
C PRO A 671 -7.44 17.67 8.60
N MET A 672 -7.17 18.97 8.34
CA MET A 672 -6.61 19.86 9.33
C MET A 672 -7.59 20.16 10.46
N THR A 673 -8.88 20.19 10.18
CA THR A 673 -9.94 20.34 11.20
C THR A 673 -9.96 19.12 12.12
N LEU A 674 -9.84 17.90 11.55
CA LEU A 674 -9.75 16.66 12.32
C LEU A 674 -8.49 16.66 13.20
N TYR A 675 -7.35 17.02 12.63
CA TYR A 675 -6.08 17.09 13.35
C TYR A 675 -6.13 18.06 14.53
N ARG A 676 -6.61 19.29 14.30
CA ARG A 676 -6.81 20.30 15.35
C ARG A 676 -7.80 19.83 16.42
N GLY A 677 -8.83 19.07 16.02
CA GLY A 677 -9.78 18.46 16.95
C GLY A 677 -9.13 17.48 17.92
N PHE A 678 -8.08 16.79 17.47
CA PHE A 678 -7.27 15.91 18.31
C PHE A 678 -6.18 16.66 19.09
N ARG A 679 -5.30 17.40 18.39
CA ARG A 679 -4.07 17.99 18.96
C ARG A 679 -4.30 19.37 19.62
N GLY A 680 -5.35 20.08 19.21
CA GLY A 680 -5.67 21.44 19.68
C GLY A 680 -4.82 22.55 19.04
N ALA A 681 -3.90 22.23 18.12
CA ALA A 681 -2.99 23.14 17.44
C ALA A 681 -2.65 22.62 16.03
N ASP A 682 -1.96 23.45 15.23
CA ASP A 682 -1.33 23.03 13.99
C ASP A 682 -0.10 22.17 14.28
N PRO A 683 0.24 21.21 13.38
CA PRO A 683 1.38 20.33 13.56
C PRO A 683 2.70 21.11 13.53
N SER A 684 3.67 20.65 14.32
CA SER A 684 5.03 21.18 14.36
C SER A 684 6.00 20.26 13.64
N LEU A 685 6.97 20.85 12.91
CA LEU A 685 8.05 20.11 12.26
C LEU A 685 9.14 19.63 13.26
N GLU A 686 9.24 20.25 14.42
CA GLU A 686 10.30 19.97 15.40
C GLU A 686 10.33 18.52 15.90
N PRO A 687 9.18 17.84 16.19
CA PRO A 687 9.19 16.45 16.59
C PRO A 687 9.79 15.52 15.52
N LEU A 688 9.47 15.72 14.24
CA LEU A 688 10.03 14.96 13.12
C LEU A 688 11.56 15.13 13.06
N LEU A 689 12.05 16.38 13.07
CA LEU A 689 13.49 16.64 12.99
C LEU A 689 14.25 16.00 14.15
N LYS A 690 13.68 16.01 15.35
CA LYS A 690 14.24 15.36 16.54
C LYS A 690 14.20 13.83 16.40
N ASN A 691 13.07 13.27 15.98
CA ASN A 691 12.88 11.82 15.82
C ASN A 691 13.88 11.24 14.82
N ARG A 692 14.11 11.95 13.72
CA ARG A 692 15.10 11.59 12.70
C ARG A 692 16.53 12.02 13.01
N GLY A 693 16.80 12.63 14.17
CA GLY A 693 18.16 13.12 14.51
C GLY A 693 18.73 14.12 13.51
N LEU A 694 17.87 14.88 12.81
CA LEU A 694 18.25 15.86 11.81
C LEU A 694 18.57 17.24 12.44
N LYS A 695 18.13 17.43 13.70
CA LYS A 695 18.37 18.68 14.46
C LYS A 695 18.69 18.38 15.92
#